data_1dfc6b9fb3b0e39b25fee98f635215ef
#
_entry.id   1dfc6b9fb3b0e39b25fee98f635215ef
#
_cell.length_a   1.000
_cell.length_b   1.000
_cell.length_c   1.000
_cell.angle_alpha   90.00
_cell.angle_beta   90.00
_cell.angle_gamma   90.00
#
_symmetry.space_group_name_H-M   'P 1'
#
loop_
_entity.id
_entity.type
_entity.pdbx_description
1 polymer ?
#
loop_
_entity_poly.entity_id
_entity_poly.type
_entity_poly.pdbx_seq_one_letter_code
_entity_poly.pdbx_strand_id
1 'polypeptide(L)'
;MTRMTWILCAALSASLALYGAEMSGIKVQLSWEPASAKAAPYIRLEPASPGVEIRDVTRDANGIRFTLAYPEEPEQRLQDLHIIWADLIANSDPDTARRLSQDAAFHLNASKFTVFMDPQGTKGFTVTADQLRDHKALWIPSLHVYLTAGDEPIPFQKHLEQLAVWKGQRILDRVHAEPEATYELYKSRWEDMGSPSYIHPSQPAPGHIVCLTWDSAVAKFGIDRGAGVWNDYGNPDRFQFWYGFGDLTHGILDSWKGQSLKDGLPVITTVFEKEGTRYAVEQFAYPLDGPPTERRGDIPMVLLQKVRVTDLQGTARRLPVSLSHRRLFPSGLNTGFIAETSDKGVLFRDSAYRQVVLGVEGAGLQVQWSGVHDTQREQKRLNANVFIDLPAHGSSEFVVKLPSPMVPPEDAAKLQAIDYESARTATLNFWSGYIERGAQFRVPEQAVNDLFHATLWHALRLPRRHGGAEENVRIDLPYSNFAYSQTGTPWPINQAVYVDYMLYDLRGYHAISTEELAAQYRNNQEYIGHVNGFANWLAYTPGMLYAVAQNYLLSGDRQALDRVMPQSIKALDWCLNEIRDSSGLVTGPLNDGTGEGVWAFNQAYLYAGLERFARVLEKIGNPRAKEASAAADRIRDAIARNFAAATARSTLVELRDHTWIPYVPSEAHTYRRILSQWYPADVDTGAVHLLRLKALAPDGDMADSLLNDHEDNLFLKGWGIANEPVYNQQATAYLLRDDPKAVIRAFYSYMASAFSHSVFESVEHRWTWGQYYGPPSTDGAWVELYRNMLVREVDDHTLLLGQATPRKWLADGQKIEIRDAPTYFGKLSYRFESQARSGRILATISLDGQSPPSSLLVRLRHPDGKPIRSVTVDGQNWTDFDRDKEWVRIANPHAGQYTILTSY
;
A
#
# COMPACT_ATOMS: atom_id res chain seq x y z
N MET A 1 -21.57 -17.14 29.35
CA MET A 1 -22.02 -18.56 29.47
C MET A 1 -22.78 -19.09 28.25
N THR A 2 -23.26 -18.28 27.32
CA THR A 2 -24.10 -18.72 26.17
C THR A 2 -23.33 -19.06 24.88
N ARG A 3 -22.05 -18.67 24.70
CA ARG A 3 -21.25 -19.04 23.53
C ARG A 3 -20.49 -20.37 23.67
N MET A 4 -20.17 -20.77 24.88
CA MET A 4 -19.46 -22.03 25.13
C MET A 4 -20.39 -23.26 24.97
N THR A 5 -21.67 -23.08 25.15
CA THR A 5 -22.68 -24.16 25.00
C THR A 5 -22.97 -24.49 23.55
N TRP A 6 -22.85 -23.52 22.61
CA TRP A 6 -23.04 -23.75 21.18
C TRP A 6 -21.86 -24.48 20.53
N ILE A 7 -20.64 -24.21 20.99
CA ILE A 7 -19.42 -24.89 20.48
C ILE A 7 -19.40 -26.36 20.97
N LEU A 8 -19.80 -26.63 22.19
CA LEU A 8 -19.92 -28.01 22.71
C LEU A 8 -21.08 -28.80 22.04
N CYS A 9 -22.19 -28.14 21.73
CA CYS A 9 -23.29 -28.79 21.02
C CYS A 9 -22.96 -29.07 19.55
N ALA A 10 -22.20 -28.18 18.88
CA ALA A 10 -21.73 -28.40 17.52
C ALA A 10 -20.67 -29.52 17.47
N ALA A 11 -19.76 -29.58 18.44
CA ALA A 11 -18.76 -30.65 18.54
C ALA A 11 -19.39 -32.01 18.90
N LEU A 12 -20.44 -32.04 19.74
CA LEU A 12 -21.18 -33.27 20.06
C LEU A 12 -22.11 -33.72 18.93
N SER A 13 -22.72 -32.79 18.18
CA SER A 13 -23.51 -33.16 17.01
C SER A 13 -22.66 -33.64 15.85
N ALA A 14 -21.43 -33.09 15.65
CA ALA A 14 -20.47 -33.59 14.68
C ALA A 14 -19.96 -35.01 15.04
N SER A 15 -19.75 -35.30 16.34
CA SER A 15 -19.31 -36.64 16.80
C SER A 15 -20.42 -37.68 16.71
N LEU A 16 -21.70 -37.32 16.81
CA LEU A 16 -22.83 -38.23 16.68
C LEU A 16 -23.28 -38.48 15.24
N ALA A 17 -22.98 -37.53 14.32
CA ALA A 17 -23.24 -37.68 12.88
C ALA A 17 -22.23 -38.64 12.20
N LEU A 18 -21.05 -38.86 12.78
CA LEU A 18 -20.03 -39.75 12.24
C LEU A 18 -20.30 -41.25 12.49
N TYR A 19 -21.30 -41.59 13.31
CA TYR A 19 -21.60 -43.01 13.67
C TYR A 19 -22.60 -43.66 12.71
N GLY A 20 -22.57 -43.35 11.43
CA GLY A 20 -23.44 -43.98 10.43
C GLY A 20 -23.18 -43.51 9.01
N ALA A 21 -22.17 -42.71 8.79
CA ALA A 21 -21.79 -42.27 7.43
C ALA A 21 -21.22 -43.47 6.64
N GLU A 22 -21.71 -43.66 5.43
CA GLU A 22 -21.15 -44.65 4.49
C GLU A 22 -19.71 -44.22 4.17
N MET A 23 -18.77 -45.17 4.31
CA MET A 23 -17.34 -44.93 4.06
C MET A 23 -17.00 -45.16 2.60
N SER A 24 -16.52 -44.14 1.94
CA SER A 24 -15.92 -44.24 0.60
C SER A 24 -14.43 -44.57 0.68
N GLY A 25 -13.88 -45.19 -0.36
CA GLY A 25 -12.48 -45.56 -0.46
C GLY A 25 -11.86 -45.13 -1.77
N ILE A 26 -10.68 -44.51 -1.72
CA ILE A 26 -9.87 -44.17 -2.90
C ILE A 26 -8.51 -44.89 -2.80
N LYS A 27 -8.12 -45.68 -3.80
CA LYS A 27 -6.76 -46.20 -3.91
C LYS A 27 -5.83 -45.09 -4.34
N VAL A 28 -4.74 -44.88 -3.59
CA VAL A 28 -3.75 -43.83 -3.84
C VAL A 28 -2.36 -44.44 -4.00
N GLN A 29 -1.65 -43.96 -5.00
CA GLN A 29 -0.23 -44.24 -5.19
C GLN A 29 0.55 -42.92 -5.07
N LEU A 30 1.43 -42.87 -4.10
CA LEU A 30 2.42 -41.80 -3.89
C LEU A 30 3.76 -42.30 -4.45
N SER A 31 4.39 -41.55 -5.33
CA SER A 31 5.72 -41.81 -5.87
C SER A 31 6.59 -40.57 -5.83
N TRP A 32 7.87 -40.74 -5.89
CA TRP A 32 8.84 -39.64 -5.84
C TRP A 32 9.95 -39.83 -6.87
N GLU A 33 10.48 -38.72 -7.36
CA GLU A 33 11.67 -38.69 -8.21
C GLU A 33 12.95 -38.93 -7.39
N PRO A 34 14.08 -39.29 -8.06
CA PRO A 34 15.38 -39.51 -7.39
C PRO A 34 15.85 -38.36 -6.50
N ALA A 35 15.48 -37.12 -6.83
CA ALA A 35 15.78 -35.92 -6.04
C ALA A 35 15.22 -35.99 -4.60
N SER A 36 14.07 -36.64 -4.41
CA SER A 36 13.43 -36.84 -3.12
C SER A 36 13.66 -38.23 -2.49
N ALA A 37 14.48 -39.08 -3.12
CA ALA A 37 14.78 -40.42 -2.59
C ALA A 37 15.39 -40.41 -1.19
N LYS A 38 16.12 -39.35 -0.82
CA LYS A 38 16.67 -39.18 0.54
C LYS A 38 15.58 -39.01 1.61
N ALA A 39 14.42 -38.47 1.24
CA ALA A 39 13.28 -38.33 2.14
C ALA A 39 12.47 -39.62 2.31
N ALA A 40 12.61 -40.60 1.40
CA ALA A 40 11.84 -41.83 1.38
C ALA A 40 11.75 -42.58 2.74
N PRO A 41 12.85 -42.71 3.51
CA PRO A 41 12.80 -43.39 4.83
C PRO A 41 11.92 -42.68 5.85
N TYR A 42 11.72 -41.35 5.70
CA TYR A 42 11.01 -40.49 6.64
C TYR A 42 9.57 -40.24 6.22
N ILE A 43 9.18 -40.64 5.00
CA ILE A 43 7.80 -40.42 4.53
C ILE A 43 6.82 -41.15 5.39
N ARG A 44 5.91 -40.43 6.01
CA ARG A 44 4.79 -40.94 6.79
C ARG A 44 3.47 -40.30 6.38
N LEU A 45 2.42 -41.08 6.47
CA LEU A 45 1.06 -40.69 6.14
C LEU A 45 0.26 -40.56 7.43
N GLU A 46 -0.40 -39.44 7.62
CA GLU A 46 -1.23 -39.21 8.83
C GLU A 46 -2.62 -38.72 8.41
N PRO A 47 -3.71 -39.29 8.97
CA PRO A 47 -5.04 -38.70 8.83
C PRO A 47 -5.04 -37.26 9.38
N ALA A 48 -5.65 -36.32 8.63
CA ALA A 48 -5.69 -34.91 8.99
C ALA A 48 -7.13 -34.40 9.22
N SER A 49 -8.12 -35.27 9.10
CA SER A 49 -9.55 -35.02 9.45
C SER A 49 -10.14 -36.16 10.26
N PRO A 50 -11.13 -35.89 11.11
CA PRO A 50 -11.87 -36.94 11.84
C PRO A 50 -12.52 -37.92 10.85
N GLY A 51 -12.50 -39.22 11.20
CA GLY A 51 -13.10 -40.25 10.38
C GLY A 51 -12.32 -40.69 9.14
N VAL A 52 -11.21 -40.05 8.83
CA VAL A 52 -10.32 -40.46 7.74
C VAL A 52 -9.39 -41.56 8.25
N GLU A 53 -9.25 -42.64 7.48
CA GLU A 53 -8.35 -43.74 7.75
C GLU A 53 -7.46 -44.05 6.55
N ILE A 54 -6.21 -44.43 6.83
CA ILE A 54 -5.26 -44.90 5.83
C ILE A 54 -5.08 -46.40 6.00
N ARG A 55 -5.51 -47.18 5.00
CA ARG A 55 -5.58 -48.66 5.03
C ARG A 55 -4.66 -49.25 3.95
N ASP A 56 -4.36 -50.57 4.09
CA ASP A 56 -3.66 -51.38 3.08
C ASP A 56 -2.33 -50.79 2.63
N VAL A 57 -1.57 -50.22 3.52
CA VAL A 57 -0.32 -49.51 3.19
C VAL A 57 0.73 -50.53 2.75
N THR A 58 1.23 -50.36 1.52
CA THR A 58 2.37 -51.10 0.99
C THR A 58 3.44 -50.11 0.53
N ARG A 59 4.72 -50.42 0.79
CA ARG A 59 5.85 -49.58 0.42
C ARG A 59 6.87 -50.33 -0.41
N ASP A 60 7.34 -49.72 -1.48
CA ASP A 60 8.46 -50.19 -2.27
C ASP A 60 9.59 -49.12 -2.36
N ALA A 61 10.62 -49.36 -3.18
CA ALA A 61 11.75 -48.44 -3.28
C ALA A 61 11.38 -47.03 -3.83
N ASN A 62 10.30 -46.94 -4.59
CA ASN A 62 9.95 -45.73 -5.38
C ASN A 62 8.60 -45.12 -4.98
N GLY A 63 7.88 -45.77 -4.03
CA GLY A 63 6.57 -45.27 -3.70
C GLY A 63 5.85 -45.94 -2.52
N ILE A 64 4.68 -45.48 -2.24
CA ILE A 64 3.75 -46.00 -1.25
C ILE A 64 2.37 -46.15 -1.92
N ARG A 65 1.73 -47.30 -1.74
CA ARG A 65 0.34 -47.50 -2.12
C ARG A 65 -0.51 -47.70 -0.87
N PHE A 66 -1.70 -47.13 -0.88
CA PHE A 66 -2.62 -47.24 0.25
C PHE A 66 -4.05 -46.97 -0.22
N THR A 67 -5.02 -47.28 0.66
CA THR A 67 -6.42 -46.95 0.51
C THR A 67 -6.75 -45.79 1.47
N LEU A 68 -7.21 -44.68 0.94
CA LEU A 68 -7.78 -43.58 1.74
C LEU A 68 -9.26 -43.88 1.95
N ALA A 69 -9.64 -44.23 3.18
CA ALA A 69 -11.05 -44.39 3.56
C ALA A 69 -11.54 -43.14 4.28
N TYR A 70 -12.68 -42.61 3.86
CA TYR A 70 -13.22 -41.38 4.40
C TYR A 70 -14.76 -41.40 4.43
N PRO A 71 -15.39 -40.69 5.39
CA PRO A 71 -16.85 -40.58 5.43
C PRO A 71 -17.34 -39.76 4.21
N GLU A 72 -18.39 -40.26 3.54
CA GLU A 72 -19.12 -39.44 2.56
C GLU A 72 -19.78 -38.28 3.28
N GLU A 73 -19.42 -37.07 2.94
CA GLU A 73 -20.01 -35.88 3.55
C GLU A 73 -21.33 -35.56 2.85
N PRO A 74 -22.41 -35.30 3.61
CA PRO A 74 -23.65 -34.81 3.01
C PRO A 74 -23.43 -33.46 2.31
N GLU A 75 -24.19 -33.17 1.26
CA GLU A 75 -24.17 -31.96 0.41
C GLU A 75 -24.31 -30.61 1.15
N GLN A 76 -24.38 -30.61 2.45
CA GLN A 76 -24.57 -29.45 3.34
C GLN A 76 -23.37 -28.48 3.36
N ARG A 77 -22.31 -28.75 2.60
CA ARG A 77 -21.05 -28.00 2.52
C ARG A 77 -21.15 -26.54 2.09
N LEU A 78 -22.15 -26.18 1.33
CA LEU A 78 -22.23 -24.86 0.70
C LEU A 78 -22.93 -23.79 1.54
N GLN A 79 -23.70 -24.14 2.56
CA GLN A 79 -24.52 -23.16 3.28
C GLN A 79 -23.76 -22.36 4.36
N ASP A 80 -22.82 -22.97 5.06
CA ASP A 80 -22.08 -22.27 6.12
C ASP A 80 -20.94 -21.40 5.61
N LEU A 81 -20.42 -21.68 4.41
CA LEU A 81 -19.39 -20.89 3.73
C LEU A 81 -19.95 -19.62 3.07
N HIS A 82 -21.21 -19.58 2.72
CA HIS A 82 -21.82 -18.49 1.96
C HIS A 82 -21.86 -17.13 2.69
N ILE A 83 -21.90 -17.12 4.01
CA ILE A 83 -22.17 -15.87 4.76
C ILE A 83 -20.91 -14.98 4.89
N ILE A 84 -19.72 -15.57 5.04
CA ILE A 84 -18.47 -14.81 5.21
C ILE A 84 -17.83 -14.45 3.86
N TRP A 85 -18.14 -15.23 2.83
CA TRP A 85 -17.50 -15.15 1.49
C TRP A 85 -18.30 -14.40 0.47
N ALA A 86 -19.63 -14.35 0.62
CA ALA A 86 -20.50 -13.76 -0.38
C ALA A 86 -20.11 -12.31 -0.69
N ASP A 87 -19.75 -11.53 0.33
CA ASP A 87 -19.38 -10.13 0.15
C ASP A 87 -17.99 -9.98 -0.48
N LEU A 88 -17.01 -10.77 -0.08
CA LEU A 88 -15.67 -10.72 -0.66
C LEU A 88 -15.68 -11.20 -2.12
N ILE A 89 -16.28 -12.38 -2.38
CA ILE A 89 -16.37 -12.94 -3.73
C ILE A 89 -17.20 -12.05 -4.63
N ALA A 90 -18.31 -11.49 -4.15
CA ALA A 90 -19.16 -10.58 -4.91
C ALA A 90 -18.45 -9.26 -5.28
N ASN A 91 -17.52 -8.80 -4.44
CA ASN A 91 -16.76 -7.58 -4.64
C ASN A 91 -15.38 -7.79 -5.29
N SER A 92 -14.91 -9.04 -5.44
CA SER A 92 -13.69 -9.37 -6.18
C SER A 92 -13.93 -9.35 -7.69
N ASP A 93 -12.86 -9.23 -8.45
CA ASP A 93 -12.98 -9.44 -9.90
C ASP A 93 -13.36 -10.91 -10.22
N PRO A 94 -14.06 -11.16 -11.37
CA PRO A 94 -14.63 -12.47 -11.65
C PRO A 94 -13.63 -13.63 -11.72
N ASP A 95 -12.39 -13.39 -12.15
CA ASP A 95 -11.38 -14.45 -12.23
C ASP A 95 -10.85 -14.82 -10.85
N THR A 96 -10.52 -13.83 -10.03
CA THR A 96 -10.12 -14.04 -8.63
C THR A 96 -11.25 -14.71 -7.83
N ALA A 97 -12.49 -14.25 -7.97
CA ALA A 97 -13.66 -14.84 -7.31
C ALA A 97 -13.84 -16.33 -7.69
N ARG A 98 -13.72 -16.66 -8.97
CA ARG A 98 -13.82 -18.04 -9.47
C ARG A 98 -12.72 -18.93 -8.89
N ARG A 99 -11.47 -18.48 -8.90
CA ARG A 99 -10.35 -19.25 -8.37
C ARG A 99 -10.46 -19.46 -6.86
N LEU A 100 -10.80 -18.42 -6.12
CA LEU A 100 -11.03 -18.52 -4.67
C LEU A 100 -12.16 -19.49 -4.33
N SER A 101 -13.28 -19.48 -5.06
CA SER A 101 -14.41 -20.38 -4.81
C SER A 101 -14.08 -21.87 -5.03
N GLN A 102 -13.09 -22.16 -5.84
CA GLN A 102 -12.63 -23.52 -6.15
C GLN A 102 -11.45 -23.98 -5.29
N ASP A 103 -10.85 -23.08 -4.51
CA ASP A 103 -9.64 -23.36 -3.75
C ASP A 103 -9.92 -24.27 -2.55
N ALA A 104 -9.31 -25.47 -2.54
CA ALA A 104 -9.45 -26.44 -1.47
C ALA A 104 -8.92 -25.95 -0.11
N ALA A 105 -8.02 -24.98 -0.10
CA ALA A 105 -7.52 -24.36 1.14
C ALA A 105 -8.60 -23.60 1.91
N PHE A 106 -9.72 -23.30 1.28
CA PHE A 106 -10.88 -22.70 1.94
C PHE A 106 -11.87 -23.69 2.52
N HIS A 107 -11.85 -24.94 2.11
CA HIS A 107 -12.82 -25.94 2.55
C HIS A 107 -12.47 -26.46 3.94
N LEU A 108 -13.25 -26.05 4.95
CA LEU A 108 -13.00 -26.34 6.35
C LEU A 108 -13.13 -27.83 6.70
N ASN A 109 -14.11 -28.51 6.12
CA ASN A 109 -14.56 -29.85 6.52
C ASN A 109 -14.17 -30.94 5.51
N ALA A 110 -13.22 -30.67 4.61
CA ALA A 110 -12.77 -31.69 3.66
C ALA A 110 -12.10 -32.87 4.37
N SER A 111 -12.42 -34.09 3.93
CA SER A 111 -11.68 -35.29 4.31
C SER A 111 -10.27 -35.23 3.76
N LYS A 112 -9.23 -35.26 4.61
CA LYS A 112 -7.84 -35.01 4.21
C LYS A 112 -6.82 -35.84 4.98
N PHE A 113 -5.64 -36.02 4.39
CA PHE A 113 -4.47 -36.63 5.03
C PHE A 113 -3.22 -35.84 4.71
N THR A 114 -2.23 -35.92 5.59
CA THR A 114 -0.94 -35.25 5.45
C THR A 114 0.15 -36.25 5.11
N VAL A 115 1.02 -35.87 4.16
CA VAL A 115 2.25 -36.56 3.83
C VAL A 115 3.41 -35.76 4.42
N PHE A 116 4.07 -36.29 5.43
CA PHE A 116 5.31 -35.72 5.94
C PHE A 116 6.51 -36.38 5.24
N MET A 117 7.55 -35.60 4.96
CA MET A 117 8.74 -36.03 4.23
C MET A 117 10.02 -35.86 5.06
N ASP A 118 9.89 -35.47 6.32
CA ASP A 118 10.98 -35.32 7.27
C ASP A 118 10.57 -35.79 8.66
N PRO A 119 11.53 -36.11 9.55
CA PRO A 119 11.24 -36.54 10.93
C PRO A 119 10.54 -35.47 11.76
N GLN A 120 10.83 -34.17 11.48
CA GLN A 120 10.37 -33.02 12.25
C GLN A 120 8.95 -32.58 11.88
N GLY A 121 8.42 -33.01 10.71
CA GLY A 121 7.13 -32.60 10.19
C GLY A 121 7.11 -31.17 9.69
N THR A 122 8.27 -30.69 9.21
CA THR A 122 8.47 -29.36 8.64
C THR A 122 8.51 -29.36 7.10
N LYS A 123 8.61 -30.54 6.49
CA LYS A 123 8.51 -30.75 5.05
C LYS A 123 7.39 -31.73 4.74
N GLY A 124 6.48 -31.36 3.85
CA GLY A 124 5.34 -32.17 3.49
C GLY A 124 4.21 -31.38 2.87
N PHE A 125 3.03 -31.96 2.79
CA PHE A 125 1.82 -31.35 2.22
C PHE A 125 0.57 -32.13 2.68
N THR A 126 -0.59 -31.50 2.53
CA THR A 126 -1.88 -32.10 2.85
C THR A 126 -2.76 -32.16 1.59
N VAL A 127 -3.47 -33.27 1.40
CA VAL A 127 -4.35 -33.53 0.23
C VAL A 127 -5.75 -33.85 0.72
N THR A 128 -6.76 -33.32 0.00
CA THR A 128 -8.18 -33.69 0.25
C THR A 128 -8.60 -34.88 -0.63
N ALA A 129 -9.59 -35.62 -0.13
CA ALA A 129 -10.22 -36.70 -0.92
C ALA A 129 -10.82 -36.16 -2.24
N ASP A 130 -11.39 -34.93 -2.19
CA ASP A 130 -11.95 -34.26 -3.37
C ASP A 130 -10.88 -33.97 -4.42
N GLN A 131 -9.71 -33.45 -4.02
CA GLN A 131 -8.60 -33.22 -4.97
C GLN A 131 -8.18 -34.51 -5.69
N LEU A 132 -8.11 -35.62 -4.95
CA LEU A 132 -7.77 -36.92 -5.54
C LEU A 132 -8.85 -37.46 -6.48
N ARG A 133 -10.13 -37.30 -6.12
CA ARG A 133 -11.24 -37.75 -6.95
C ARG A 133 -11.38 -36.94 -8.23
N ASP A 134 -11.26 -35.62 -8.12
CA ASP A 134 -11.58 -34.71 -9.23
C ASP A 134 -10.41 -34.62 -10.23
N HIS A 135 -9.16 -34.60 -9.74
CA HIS A 135 -7.96 -34.45 -10.60
C HIS A 135 -7.28 -35.78 -10.97
N LYS A 136 -7.44 -36.82 -10.13
CA LYS A 136 -6.85 -38.16 -10.31
C LYS A 136 -5.33 -38.23 -10.32
N ALA A 137 -4.63 -37.15 -10.65
CA ALA A 137 -3.17 -37.05 -10.68
C ALA A 137 -2.74 -35.65 -10.19
N LEU A 138 -1.79 -35.62 -9.26
CA LEU A 138 -1.27 -34.37 -8.69
C LEU A 138 0.27 -34.42 -8.78
N TRP A 139 0.87 -33.46 -9.48
CA TRP A 139 2.30 -33.26 -9.54
C TRP A 139 2.73 -32.06 -8.69
N ILE A 140 3.65 -32.27 -7.76
CA ILE A 140 4.19 -31.26 -6.83
C ILE A 140 5.68 -31.07 -7.13
N PRO A 141 6.04 -30.17 -8.08
CA PRO A 141 7.42 -30.01 -8.55
C PRO A 141 8.40 -29.65 -7.44
N SER A 142 8.04 -28.77 -6.51
CA SER A 142 8.91 -28.31 -5.42
C SER A 142 9.31 -29.42 -4.46
N LEU A 143 8.52 -30.50 -4.38
CA LEU A 143 8.77 -31.65 -3.54
C LEU A 143 9.23 -32.89 -4.34
N HIS A 144 9.21 -32.82 -5.68
CA HIS A 144 9.47 -33.96 -6.59
C HIS A 144 8.59 -35.18 -6.26
N VAL A 145 7.30 -34.92 -5.98
CA VAL A 145 6.33 -35.96 -5.56
C VAL A 145 5.15 -35.97 -6.50
N TYR A 146 4.70 -37.18 -6.83
CA TYR A 146 3.59 -37.46 -7.70
C TYR A 146 2.56 -38.34 -7.02
N LEU A 147 1.29 -37.96 -6.99
CA LEU A 147 0.18 -38.75 -6.50
C LEU A 147 -0.75 -39.13 -7.66
N THR A 148 -1.23 -40.38 -7.60
CA THR A 148 -2.34 -40.81 -8.48
C THR A 148 -3.42 -41.48 -7.65
N ALA A 149 -4.66 -41.39 -8.13
CA ALA A 149 -5.83 -41.93 -7.49
C ALA A 149 -6.63 -42.83 -8.45
N GLY A 150 -7.22 -43.90 -7.88
CA GLY A 150 -8.07 -44.82 -8.62
C GLY A 150 -7.42 -46.18 -8.90
N ASP A 151 -8.18 -47.08 -9.58
CA ASP A 151 -7.74 -48.45 -9.86
C ASP A 151 -6.70 -48.53 -10.99
N GLU A 152 -6.70 -47.54 -11.87
CA GLU A 152 -5.75 -47.42 -13.02
C GLU A 152 -4.94 -46.12 -12.83
N PRO A 153 -3.78 -46.17 -12.14
CA PRO A 153 -2.94 -44.99 -11.92
C PRO A 153 -2.39 -44.46 -13.23
N ILE A 154 -2.46 -43.13 -13.41
CA ILE A 154 -1.88 -42.47 -14.58
C ILE A 154 -0.34 -42.50 -14.46
N PRO A 155 0.40 -43.05 -15.46
CA PRO A 155 1.87 -43.02 -15.42
C PRO A 155 2.40 -41.57 -15.37
N PHE A 156 3.43 -41.32 -14.58
CA PHE A 156 4.02 -39.99 -14.38
C PHE A 156 4.39 -39.30 -15.70
N GLN A 157 5.06 -40.02 -16.60
CA GLN A 157 5.45 -39.49 -17.90
C GLN A 157 4.24 -39.04 -18.73
N LYS A 158 3.16 -39.81 -18.72
CA LYS A 158 1.91 -39.48 -19.41
C LYS A 158 1.25 -38.21 -18.79
N HIS A 159 1.33 -38.05 -17.47
CA HIS A 159 0.83 -36.87 -16.82
C HIS A 159 1.66 -35.64 -17.20
N LEU A 160 2.98 -35.73 -17.22
CA LEU A 160 3.85 -34.63 -17.68
C LEU A 160 3.53 -34.22 -19.15
N GLU A 161 3.23 -35.17 -20.02
CA GLU A 161 2.78 -34.88 -21.41
C GLU A 161 1.45 -34.10 -21.41
N GLN A 162 0.53 -34.42 -20.50
CA GLN A 162 -0.73 -33.69 -20.34
C GLN A 162 -0.48 -32.25 -19.81
N LEU A 163 0.39 -32.08 -18.82
CA LEU A 163 0.74 -30.78 -18.27
C LEU A 163 1.49 -29.89 -19.29
N ALA A 164 2.19 -30.49 -20.27
CA ALA A 164 2.94 -29.73 -21.26
C ALA A 164 2.07 -28.74 -22.08
N VAL A 165 0.77 -29.02 -22.22
CA VAL A 165 -0.21 -28.12 -22.86
C VAL A 165 -0.36 -26.81 -22.11
N TRP A 166 -0.18 -26.82 -20.80
CA TRP A 166 -0.35 -25.67 -19.89
C TRP A 166 0.95 -24.94 -19.57
N LYS A 167 2.05 -25.40 -20.15
CA LYS A 167 3.36 -24.79 -19.93
C LYS A 167 3.34 -23.30 -20.32
N GLY A 168 3.83 -22.44 -19.42
CA GLY A 168 3.86 -20.99 -19.60
C GLY A 168 2.52 -20.27 -19.29
N GLN A 169 1.53 -20.97 -18.74
CA GLN A 169 0.26 -20.35 -18.34
C GLN A 169 0.33 -19.65 -16.96
N ARG A 170 1.35 -19.94 -16.15
CA ARG A 170 1.56 -19.29 -14.87
C ARG A 170 1.83 -17.80 -15.06
N ILE A 171 1.33 -16.98 -14.16
CA ILE A 171 1.47 -15.51 -14.28
C ILE A 171 2.94 -15.09 -14.33
N LEU A 172 3.79 -15.62 -13.44
CA LEU A 172 5.22 -15.27 -13.44
C LEU A 172 5.94 -15.74 -14.72
N ASP A 173 5.61 -16.91 -15.27
CA ASP A 173 6.17 -17.36 -16.55
C ASP A 173 5.84 -16.38 -17.68
N ARG A 174 4.61 -15.88 -17.70
CA ARG A 174 4.17 -14.86 -18.68
C ARG A 174 4.90 -13.54 -18.47
N VAL A 175 5.02 -13.07 -17.22
CA VAL A 175 5.78 -11.86 -16.90
C VAL A 175 7.23 -11.95 -17.41
N HIS A 176 7.87 -13.10 -17.24
CA HIS A 176 9.24 -13.31 -17.74
C HIS A 176 9.33 -13.42 -19.25
N ALA A 177 8.32 -13.99 -19.93
CA ALA A 177 8.29 -14.13 -21.37
C ALA A 177 7.93 -12.82 -22.10
N GLU A 178 7.05 -12.00 -21.54
CA GLU A 178 6.57 -10.75 -22.12
C GLU A 178 7.64 -9.64 -22.05
N PRO A 179 7.53 -8.58 -22.87
CA PRO A 179 8.33 -7.36 -22.69
C PRO A 179 8.13 -6.74 -21.29
N GLU A 180 9.07 -5.91 -20.86
CA GLU A 180 8.91 -5.19 -19.59
C GLU A 180 7.61 -4.36 -19.62
N ALA A 181 6.91 -4.39 -18.49
CA ALA A 181 5.68 -3.62 -18.27
C ALA A 181 5.93 -2.11 -18.38
N THR A 182 4.89 -1.37 -18.71
CA THR A 182 4.89 0.10 -18.76
C THR A 182 3.71 0.66 -17.97
N TYR A 183 3.80 1.91 -17.55
CA TYR A 183 2.67 2.58 -16.87
C TYR A 183 1.43 2.64 -17.77
N GLU A 184 1.61 2.99 -19.06
CA GLU A 184 0.49 3.10 -20.00
C GLU A 184 -0.25 1.77 -20.19
N LEU A 185 0.47 0.64 -20.18
CA LEU A 185 -0.16 -0.69 -20.22
C LEU A 185 -1.11 -0.90 -19.04
N TYR A 186 -0.66 -0.63 -17.81
CA TYR A 186 -1.50 -0.85 -16.63
C TYR A 186 -2.55 0.24 -16.45
N LYS A 187 -2.26 1.48 -16.82
CA LYS A 187 -3.24 2.57 -16.86
C LYS A 187 -4.42 2.24 -17.78
N SER A 188 -4.18 1.51 -18.88
CA SER A 188 -5.25 1.05 -19.76
C SER A 188 -6.05 -0.15 -19.20
N ARG A 189 -5.49 -0.92 -18.26
CA ARG A 189 -6.12 -2.10 -17.65
C ARG A 189 -6.91 -1.77 -16.39
N TRP A 190 -6.46 -0.81 -15.59
CA TRP A 190 -7.12 -0.39 -14.38
C TRP A 190 -8.04 0.81 -14.64
N GLU A 191 -9.26 0.75 -14.10
CA GLU A 191 -10.17 1.90 -14.14
C GLU A 191 -9.57 3.07 -13.35
N ASP A 192 -9.66 4.27 -13.92
CA ASP A 192 -9.25 5.49 -13.23
C ASP A 192 -10.23 5.83 -12.10
N MET A 193 -9.80 5.68 -10.86
CA MET A 193 -10.59 6.01 -9.68
C MET A 193 -10.94 7.51 -9.60
N GLY A 194 -10.16 8.37 -10.21
CA GLY A 194 -10.43 9.79 -10.34
C GLY A 194 -11.48 10.14 -11.39
N SER A 195 -11.89 9.18 -12.23
CA SER A 195 -12.92 9.39 -13.24
C SER A 195 -14.33 9.39 -12.64
N PRO A 196 -15.25 10.26 -13.08
CA PRO A 196 -16.65 10.22 -12.67
C PRO A 196 -17.37 8.92 -13.02
N SER A 197 -16.88 8.17 -14.02
CA SER A 197 -17.44 6.88 -14.41
C SER A 197 -17.09 5.75 -13.45
N TYR A 198 -16.08 5.93 -12.62
CA TYR A 198 -15.69 4.92 -11.63
C TYR A 198 -16.63 4.98 -10.41
N ILE A 199 -17.29 3.86 -10.14
CA ILE A 199 -18.14 3.70 -8.95
C ILE A 199 -17.60 2.53 -8.16
N HIS A 200 -17.18 2.79 -6.92
CA HIS A 200 -16.75 1.73 -6.03
C HIS A 200 -17.97 0.91 -5.56
N PRO A 201 -17.88 -0.44 -5.53
CA PRO A 201 -18.99 -1.30 -5.15
C PRO A 201 -19.60 -0.99 -3.79
N SER A 202 -18.78 -0.63 -2.80
CA SER A 202 -19.25 -0.37 -1.43
C SER A 202 -19.51 1.11 -1.12
N GLN A 203 -19.04 2.03 -1.96
CA GLN A 203 -19.20 3.48 -1.74
C GLN A 203 -19.46 4.23 -3.05
N PRO A 204 -20.71 4.32 -3.47
CA PRO A 204 -21.06 4.85 -4.79
C PRO A 204 -20.81 6.36 -4.98
N ALA A 205 -20.78 7.17 -3.92
CA ALA A 205 -20.59 8.62 -4.02
C ALA A 205 -20.17 9.23 -2.66
N PRO A 206 -19.28 10.20 -2.66
CA PRO A 206 -18.61 10.89 -3.78
C PRO A 206 -17.44 10.09 -4.39
N GLY A 207 -17.10 8.95 -3.86
CA GLY A 207 -16.15 7.94 -4.36
C GLY A 207 -14.68 8.31 -4.33
N HIS A 208 -14.29 9.51 -4.73
CA HIS A 208 -12.91 9.95 -4.78
C HIS A 208 -12.80 11.40 -4.28
N ILE A 209 -11.97 11.63 -3.27
CA ILE A 209 -11.78 12.94 -2.66
C ILE A 209 -10.29 13.19 -2.45
N VAL A 210 -9.79 14.30 -3.01
CA VAL A 210 -8.44 14.80 -2.77
C VAL A 210 -8.48 15.82 -1.64
N CYS A 211 -7.70 15.62 -0.59
CA CYS A 211 -7.63 16.55 0.51
C CYS A 211 -6.62 17.67 0.23
N LEU A 212 -7.10 18.91 0.18
CA LEU A 212 -6.26 20.11 0.11
C LEU A 212 -6.20 20.80 1.47
N THR A 213 -4.98 21.12 1.89
CA THR A 213 -4.73 21.89 3.10
C THR A 213 -3.29 22.40 3.13
N TRP A 214 -2.85 23.01 4.22
CA TRP A 214 -1.45 23.36 4.49
C TRP A 214 -0.76 22.28 5.32
N ASP A 215 0.59 22.35 5.43
CA ASP A 215 1.35 21.42 6.26
C ASP A 215 0.75 21.33 7.66
N SER A 216 0.36 20.12 8.04
CA SER A 216 -0.19 19.78 9.37
C SER A 216 -1.40 20.60 9.81
N ALA A 217 -2.10 21.27 8.89
CA ALA A 217 -3.25 22.11 9.24
C ALA A 217 -4.43 21.28 9.74
N VAL A 218 -5.11 21.81 10.77
CA VAL A 218 -6.31 21.20 11.35
C VAL A 218 -7.48 21.26 10.36
N ALA A 219 -7.69 22.41 9.73
CA ALA A 219 -8.74 22.59 8.71
C ALA A 219 -8.32 21.97 7.37
N LYS A 220 -9.17 21.12 6.81
CA LYS A 220 -8.92 20.37 5.58
C LYS A 220 -10.11 20.46 4.63
N PHE A 221 -9.83 20.54 3.32
CA PHE A 221 -10.84 20.62 2.26
C PHE A 221 -10.73 19.39 1.35
N GLY A 222 -11.76 18.57 1.33
CA GLY A 222 -11.88 17.47 0.39
C GLY A 222 -12.45 17.95 -0.94
N ILE A 223 -11.75 17.70 -2.04
CA ILE A 223 -12.19 18.06 -3.38
C ILE A 223 -12.61 16.80 -4.11
N ASP A 224 -13.87 16.75 -4.52
CA ASP A 224 -14.38 15.63 -5.31
C ASP A 224 -14.11 15.80 -6.82
N ARG A 225 -14.50 14.79 -7.59
CA ARG A 225 -14.32 14.75 -9.06
C ARG A 225 -15.06 15.87 -9.80
N GLY A 226 -16.10 16.44 -9.18
CA GLY A 226 -16.90 17.53 -9.70
C GLY A 226 -16.43 18.92 -9.27
N ALA A 227 -15.22 19.05 -8.73
CA ALA A 227 -14.75 20.25 -8.07
C ALA A 227 -15.59 20.68 -6.85
N GLY A 228 -16.47 19.79 -6.37
CA GLY A 228 -17.22 19.98 -5.15
C GLY A 228 -16.31 19.94 -3.93
N VAL A 229 -16.66 20.68 -2.88
CA VAL A 229 -15.88 20.79 -1.65
C VAL A 229 -16.61 20.13 -0.50
N TRP A 230 -15.91 19.26 0.19
CA TRP A 230 -16.37 18.54 1.37
C TRP A 230 -15.52 18.93 2.57
N ASN A 231 -16.15 19.52 3.56
CA ASN A 231 -15.49 19.95 4.79
C ASN A 231 -16.33 19.46 5.97
N ASP A 232 -16.33 18.14 6.22
CA ASP A 232 -17.19 17.57 7.24
C ASP A 232 -16.49 16.79 8.35
N TYR A 233 -15.21 16.41 8.18
CA TYR A 233 -14.50 15.65 9.20
C TYR A 233 -13.45 16.47 9.94
N GLY A 234 -13.57 16.47 11.28
CA GLY A 234 -12.57 17.09 12.16
C GLY A 234 -12.40 18.60 12.03
N ASN A 235 -13.18 19.26 11.18
CA ASN A 235 -13.18 20.70 11.05
C ASN A 235 -14.20 21.33 12.03
N PRO A 236 -13.91 22.53 12.53
CA PRO A 236 -14.84 23.22 13.43
C PRO A 236 -16.17 23.58 12.76
N ASP A 237 -16.14 23.89 11.48
CA ASP A 237 -17.31 24.22 10.69
C ASP A 237 -17.48 23.22 9.56
N ARG A 238 -18.61 22.53 9.55
CA ARG A 238 -18.90 21.52 8.54
C ARG A 238 -19.75 22.09 7.43
N PHE A 239 -19.27 22.00 6.18
CA PHE A 239 -20.03 22.41 5.02
C PHE A 239 -19.73 21.56 3.79
N GLN A 240 -20.61 21.68 2.81
CA GLN A 240 -20.44 21.19 1.44
C GLN A 240 -20.66 22.35 0.47
N PHE A 241 -19.88 22.35 -0.61
CA PHE A 241 -20.02 23.36 -1.66
C PHE A 241 -19.88 22.70 -3.03
N TRP A 242 -20.68 23.11 -3.98
CA TRP A 242 -20.59 22.60 -5.35
C TRP A 242 -21.07 23.63 -6.39
N TYR A 243 -20.65 23.40 -7.62
CA TYR A 243 -21.03 24.14 -8.79
C TYR A 243 -22.17 23.44 -9.53
N GLY A 244 -23.11 24.19 -10.15
CA GLY A 244 -24.22 23.64 -10.89
C GLY A 244 -23.82 22.90 -12.18
N PHE A 245 -22.64 23.13 -12.71
CA PHE A 245 -22.08 22.37 -13.82
C PHE A 245 -21.32 21.11 -13.37
N GLY A 246 -21.05 20.97 -12.09
CA GLY A 246 -20.26 19.89 -11.46
C GLY A 246 -21.05 19.04 -10.46
N ASP A 247 -22.38 19.03 -10.53
CA ASP A 247 -23.22 18.23 -9.63
C ASP A 247 -23.10 16.73 -9.97
N LEU A 248 -22.44 15.97 -9.11
CA LEU A 248 -22.24 14.51 -9.25
C LEU A 248 -23.55 13.72 -9.28
N THR A 249 -24.64 14.29 -8.76
CA THR A 249 -25.94 13.58 -8.67
C THR A 249 -26.75 13.64 -9.97
N HIS A 250 -26.41 14.51 -10.93
CA HIS A 250 -27.23 14.84 -12.08
C HIS A 250 -26.51 14.78 -13.46
N GLY A 251 -25.63 13.80 -13.68
CA GLY A 251 -25.13 13.53 -15.03
C GLY A 251 -23.93 14.35 -15.48
N ILE A 252 -22.99 14.60 -14.58
CA ILE A 252 -21.71 15.28 -14.87
C ILE A 252 -20.85 14.52 -15.89
N LEU A 253 -21.07 13.23 -16.11
CA LEU A 253 -20.23 12.34 -16.92
C LEU A 253 -19.93 12.90 -18.31
N ASP A 254 -20.93 13.40 -18.99
CA ASP A 254 -20.77 13.88 -20.37
C ASP A 254 -20.06 15.23 -20.45
N SER A 255 -20.17 16.05 -19.42
CA SER A 255 -19.58 17.39 -19.36
C SER A 255 -18.16 17.39 -18.77
N TRP A 256 -17.80 16.42 -17.94
CA TRP A 256 -16.49 16.36 -17.32
C TRP A 256 -15.38 15.99 -18.31
N LYS A 257 -14.25 16.72 -18.29
CA LYS A 257 -13.13 16.52 -19.20
C LYS A 257 -11.83 16.11 -18.49
N GLY A 258 -11.81 16.20 -17.18
CA GLY A 258 -10.67 15.72 -16.36
C GLY A 258 -10.36 16.58 -15.16
N GLN A 259 -9.49 16.04 -14.31
CA GLN A 259 -8.80 16.75 -13.25
C GLN A 259 -7.29 16.60 -13.44
N SER A 260 -6.52 17.56 -12.96
CA SER A 260 -5.05 17.49 -12.98
C SER A 260 -4.45 18.27 -11.82
N LEU A 261 -3.25 17.85 -11.41
CA LEU A 261 -2.39 18.61 -10.50
C LEU A 261 -1.45 19.51 -11.30
N LYS A 262 -1.04 20.62 -10.72
CA LYS A 262 0.03 21.45 -11.28
C LYS A 262 1.39 20.89 -10.85
N ASP A 263 2.10 20.21 -11.77
CA ASP A 263 3.46 19.66 -11.56
C ASP A 263 3.54 18.71 -10.33
N GLY A 264 2.48 17.95 -10.06
CA GLY A 264 2.37 17.08 -8.88
C GLY A 264 2.14 17.83 -7.55
N LEU A 265 1.87 19.13 -7.56
CA LEU A 265 1.64 19.98 -6.39
C LEU A 265 0.14 20.14 -6.08
N PRO A 266 -0.26 20.48 -4.84
CA PRO A 266 -1.66 20.54 -4.42
C PRO A 266 -2.42 21.77 -4.94
N VAL A 267 -2.37 21.98 -6.24
CA VAL A 267 -3.20 22.93 -7.00
C VAL A 267 -3.93 22.12 -8.05
N ILE A 268 -5.24 21.94 -7.86
CA ILE A 268 -6.09 21.07 -8.69
C ILE A 268 -6.84 21.91 -9.71
N THR A 269 -6.85 21.49 -10.96
CA THR A 269 -7.74 22.04 -12.00
C THR A 269 -8.72 20.97 -12.46
N THR A 270 -10.03 21.26 -12.36
CA THR A 270 -11.11 20.42 -12.89
C THR A 270 -11.76 21.12 -14.08
N VAL A 271 -11.95 20.40 -15.18
CA VAL A 271 -12.45 20.94 -16.44
C VAL A 271 -13.76 20.28 -16.85
N PHE A 272 -14.73 21.10 -17.25
CA PHE A 272 -16.03 20.70 -17.80
C PHE A 272 -16.27 21.38 -19.13
N GLU A 273 -17.01 20.73 -20.03
CA GLU A 273 -17.53 21.33 -21.27
C GLU A 273 -19.01 21.01 -21.41
N LYS A 274 -19.83 22.04 -21.39
CA LYS A 274 -21.28 21.93 -21.51
C LYS A 274 -21.83 23.01 -22.38
N GLU A 275 -22.71 22.68 -23.34
CA GLU A 275 -23.41 23.63 -24.19
C GLU A 275 -22.51 24.70 -24.86
N GLY A 276 -21.34 24.24 -25.38
CA GLY A 276 -20.40 25.14 -26.04
C GLY A 276 -19.64 26.08 -25.10
N THR A 277 -19.61 25.75 -23.83
CA THR A 277 -18.89 26.49 -22.78
C THR A 277 -17.94 25.57 -22.06
N ARG A 278 -16.70 26.02 -21.89
CA ARG A 278 -15.73 25.34 -21.03
C ARG A 278 -15.67 26.05 -19.68
N TYR A 279 -15.74 25.25 -18.61
CA TYR A 279 -15.56 25.68 -17.22
C TYR A 279 -14.30 25.04 -16.69
N ALA A 280 -13.35 25.83 -16.20
CA ALA A 280 -12.16 25.35 -15.52
C ALA A 280 -12.15 25.91 -14.09
N VAL A 281 -12.06 25.03 -13.11
CA VAL A 281 -12.01 25.39 -11.69
C VAL A 281 -10.65 25.00 -11.16
N GLU A 282 -9.80 26.00 -10.87
CA GLU A 282 -8.49 25.80 -10.22
C GLU A 282 -8.65 26.05 -8.72
N GLN A 283 -8.22 25.10 -7.89
CA GLN A 283 -8.45 25.08 -6.43
C GLN A 283 -7.17 24.79 -5.67
N PHE A 284 -6.92 25.52 -4.58
CA PHE A 284 -5.84 25.26 -3.62
C PHE A 284 -6.17 25.86 -2.26
N ALA A 285 -5.60 25.30 -1.19
CA ALA A 285 -5.74 25.81 0.17
C ALA A 285 -4.64 26.81 0.50
N TYR A 286 -5.00 27.86 1.23
CA TYR A 286 -4.09 28.93 1.63
C TYR A 286 -4.40 29.41 3.06
N PRO A 287 -3.41 29.71 3.92
CA PRO A 287 -3.65 30.28 5.25
C PRO A 287 -4.23 31.69 5.15
N LEU A 288 -5.24 32.01 5.99
CA LEU A 288 -5.92 33.31 6.00
C LEU A 288 -4.96 34.48 6.22
N ASP A 289 -3.97 34.31 7.11
CA ASP A 289 -2.96 35.31 7.45
C ASP A 289 -1.66 35.17 6.62
N GLY A 290 -1.68 34.36 5.55
CA GLY A 290 -0.49 34.00 4.75
C GLY A 290 0.32 32.85 5.36
N PRO A 291 1.37 32.38 4.64
CA PRO A 291 2.22 31.29 5.10
C PRO A 291 2.81 31.55 6.49
N PRO A 292 2.64 30.64 7.47
CA PRO A 292 3.22 30.83 8.79
C PRO A 292 4.76 30.76 8.74
N THR A 293 5.41 31.48 9.66
CA THR A 293 6.88 31.50 9.79
C THR A 293 7.45 30.23 10.42
N GLU A 294 6.62 29.46 11.12
CA GLU A 294 6.95 28.19 11.75
C GLU A 294 5.95 27.11 11.39
N ARG A 295 6.31 25.84 11.56
CA ARG A 295 5.41 24.70 11.33
C ARG A 295 4.31 24.67 12.40
N ARG A 296 3.07 25.03 12.02
CA ARG A 296 1.88 24.95 12.89
C ARG A 296 0.63 24.69 12.07
N GLY A 297 -0.37 24.04 12.68
CA GLY A 297 -1.59 23.64 12.00
C GLY A 297 -2.88 24.28 12.52
N ASP A 298 -2.85 24.92 13.70
CA ASP A 298 -3.99 25.62 14.31
C ASP A 298 -4.19 27.02 13.70
N ILE A 299 -4.17 27.08 12.38
CA ILE A 299 -4.30 28.30 11.58
C ILE A 299 -5.61 28.28 10.79
N PRO A 300 -6.29 29.43 10.67
CA PRO A 300 -7.45 29.57 9.76
C PRO A 300 -7.02 29.38 8.31
N MET A 301 -7.76 28.56 7.59
CA MET A 301 -7.50 28.23 6.19
C MET A 301 -8.59 28.79 5.27
N VAL A 302 -8.24 29.06 4.02
CA VAL A 302 -9.16 29.46 2.96
C VAL A 302 -8.91 28.57 1.75
N LEU A 303 -9.94 27.91 1.24
CA LEU A 303 -9.89 27.32 -0.10
C LEU A 303 -10.15 28.41 -1.11
N LEU A 304 -9.16 28.68 -1.93
CA LEU A 304 -9.25 29.61 -3.05
C LEU A 304 -9.59 28.85 -4.32
N GLN A 305 -10.56 29.35 -5.06
CA GLN A 305 -11.05 28.73 -6.28
C GLN A 305 -11.21 29.80 -7.37
N LYS A 306 -10.52 29.62 -8.50
CA LYS A 306 -10.74 30.47 -9.69
C LYS A 306 -11.58 29.70 -10.70
N VAL A 307 -12.72 30.23 -11.04
CA VAL A 307 -13.60 29.73 -12.11
C VAL A 307 -13.34 30.52 -13.37
N ARG A 308 -12.77 29.88 -14.38
CA ARG A 308 -12.62 30.43 -15.72
C ARG A 308 -13.67 29.83 -16.64
N VAL A 309 -14.45 30.68 -17.29
CA VAL A 309 -15.48 30.29 -18.23
C VAL A 309 -15.05 30.77 -19.62
N THR A 310 -15.00 29.85 -20.58
CA THR A 310 -14.52 30.13 -21.95
C THR A 310 -15.58 29.78 -22.98
N ASP A 311 -15.82 30.68 -23.93
CA ASP A 311 -16.72 30.45 -25.05
C ASP A 311 -16.05 29.59 -26.13
N LEU A 312 -16.73 28.48 -26.53
CA LEU A 312 -16.29 27.56 -27.59
C LEU A 312 -17.12 27.74 -28.89
N GLN A 313 -18.15 28.57 -28.87
CA GLN A 313 -19.09 28.72 -29.99
C GLN A 313 -18.89 30.00 -30.82
N GLY A 314 -18.09 30.95 -30.32
CA GLY A 314 -17.92 32.24 -31.00
C GLY A 314 -19.10 33.21 -30.81
N THR A 315 -19.89 33.05 -29.73
CA THR A 315 -21.08 33.87 -29.50
C THR A 315 -20.99 34.56 -28.14
N ALA A 316 -20.99 35.90 -28.15
CA ALA A 316 -21.04 36.65 -26.91
C ALA A 316 -22.40 36.42 -26.20
N ARG A 317 -22.38 36.13 -24.94
CA ARG A 317 -23.60 35.88 -24.14
C ARG A 317 -23.37 36.11 -22.66
N ARG A 318 -24.46 36.39 -21.97
CA ARG A 318 -24.48 36.42 -20.52
C ARG A 318 -25.05 35.09 -20.00
N LEU A 319 -24.36 34.46 -19.04
CA LEU A 319 -24.81 33.21 -18.48
C LEU A 319 -24.63 33.18 -16.95
N PRO A 320 -25.46 32.43 -16.23
CA PRO A 320 -25.32 32.21 -14.80
C PRO A 320 -24.37 31.03 -14.53
N VAL A 321 -23.51 31.18 -13.54
CA VAL A 321 -22.79 30.07 -12.90
C VAL A 321 -23.44 29.83 -11.53
N SER A 322 -24.11 28.71 -11.37
CA SER A 322 -24.79 28.37 -10.11
C SER A 322 -23.82 27.84 -9.08
N LEU A 323 -23.90 28.34 -7.85
CA LEU A 323 -23.16 27.91 -6.67
C LEU A 323 -24.15 27.44 -5.62
N SER A 324 -23.80 26.38 -4.87
CA SER A 324 -24.58 25.92 -3.74
C SER A 324 -23.65 25.66 -2.56
N HIS A 325 -23.89 26.30 -1.43
CA HIS A 325 -23.20 26.09 -0.16
C HIS A 325 -24.21 25.55 0.86
N ARG A 326 -23.89 24.39 1.42
CA ARG A 326 -24.72 23.72 2.41
C ARG A 326 -23.93 23.57 3.70
N ARG A 327 -24.46 24.11 4.76
CA ARG A 327 -23.91 23.99 6.09
C ARG A 327 -24.47 22.75 6.78
N LEU A 328 -23.61 21.93 7.37
CA LEU A 328 -23.96 20.63 7.96
C LEU A 328 -24.14 20.70 9.48
N PHE A 329 -23.75 21.78 10.18
CA PHE A 329 -23.83 21.90 11.64
C PHE A 329 -23.69 23.31 12.21
N PRO A 330 -24.01 23.45 13.52
CA PRO A 330 -24.71 22.55 14.43
C PRO A 330 -26.21 22.79 14.50
N SER A 331 -26.93 21.75 14.90
CA SER A 331 -28.30 21.81 15.38
C SER A 331 -28.47 22.94 16.39
N GLY A 332 -29.45 23.81 16.19
CA GLY A 332 -29.78 24.88 17.10
C GLY A 332 -29.44 26.31 16.65
N LEU A 333 -28.56 26.50 15.66
CA LEU A 333 -28.32 27.82 15.09
C LEU A 333 -29.29 28.08 13.92
N ASN A 334 -30.47 28.58 14.25
CA ASN A 334 -31.50 29.01 13.29
C ASN A 334 -31.08 30.30 12.57
N THR A 335 -29.91 30.32 11.95
CA THR A 335 -29.36 31.48 11.30
C THR A 335 -29.51 31.38 9.79
N GLY A 336 -30.06 32.42 9.16
CA GLY A 336 -30.09 32.60 7.73
C GLY A 336 -28.73 33.08 7.21
N PHE A 337 -28.73 33.54 5.98
CA PHE A 337 -27.58 34.21 5.36
C PHE A 337 -27.90 35.68 5.13
N ILE A 338 -26.88 36.54 5.15
CA ILE A 338 -26.90 37.92 4.70
C ILE A 338 -25.82 38.11 3.65
N ALA A 339 -26.09 38.90 2.62
CA ALA A 339 -25.13 39.25 1.60
C ALA A 339 -24.66 40.70 1.81
N GLU A 340 -23.39 40.94 1.71
CA GLU A 340 -22.74 42.25 1.78
C GLU A 340 -22.00 42.48 0.44
N THR A 341 -22.52 43.40 -0.35
CA THR A 341 -21.98 43.69 -1.68
C THR A 341 -21.01 44.88 -1.62
N SER A 342 -19.88 44.74 -2.34
CA SER A 342 -18.87 45.78 -2.54
C SER A 342 -18.46 45.85 -4.00
N ASP A 343 -17.58 46.77 -4.35
CA ASP A 343 -16.95 46.89 -5.67
C ASP A 343 -16.10 45.68 -6.04
N LYS A 344 -15.62 44.90 -5.04
CA LYS A 344 -14.83 43.68 -5.24
C LYS A 344 -15.70 42.43 -5.43
N GLY A 345 -16.97 42.45 -5.02
CA GLY A 345 -17.84 41.28 -5.07
C GLY A 345 -18.81 41.19 -3.89
N VAL A 346 -19.16 39.96 -3.51
CA VAL A 346 -20.18 39.70 -2.47
C VAL A 346 -19.58 38.80 -1.40
N LEU A 347 -19.73 39.20 -0.12
CA LEU A 347 -19.49 38.34 1.04
C LEU A 347 -20.83 37.86 1.58
N PHE A 348 -20.92 36.54 1.76
CA PHE A 348 -22.04 35.92 2.46
C PHE A 348 -21.65 35.63 3.90
N ARG A 349 -22.48 36.05 4.83
CA ARG A 349 -22.30 35.88 6.26
C ARG A 349 -23.43 35.06 6.85
N ASP A 350 -23.17 34.36 7.94
CA ASP A 350 -24.26 33.86 8.76
C ASP A 350 -24.98 35.04 9.47
N SER A 351 -26.30 34.93 9.64
CA SER A 351 -27.10 36.06 10.15
C SER A 351 -26.98 36.24 11.66
N ALA A 352 -26.53 35.23 12.43
CA ALA A 352 -26.45 35.34 13.88
C ALA A 352 -25.14 36.00 14.36
N TYR A 353 -24.01 35.43 13.92
CA TYR A 353 -22.70 35.88 14.37
C TYR A 353 -21.98 36.75 13.35
N ARG A 354 -22.59 36.92 12.15
CA ARG A 354 -22.06 37.73 11.06
C ARG A 354 -20.68 37.25 10.53
N GLN A 355 -20.34 36.01 10.83
CA GLN A 355 -19.11 35.40 10.34
C GLN A 355 -19.20 35.16 8.84
N VAL A 356 -18.10 35.33 8.11
CA VAL A 356 -18.05 35.08 6.66
C VAL A 356 -18.00 33.59 6.38
N VAL A 357 -18.94 33.10 5.59
CA VAL A 357 -19.04 31.71 5.16
C VAL A 357 -18.59 31.48 3.71
N LEU A 358 -18.68 32.53 2.87
CA LEU A 358 -18.36 32.47 1.45
C LEU A 358 -18.06 33.88 0.91
N GLY A 359 -17.01 34.03 0.14
CA GLY A 359 -16.73 35.20 -0.68
C GLY A 359 -16.81 34.87 -2.19
N VAL A 360 -17.39 35.77 -2.98
CA VAL A 360 -17.36 35.68 -4.46
C VAL A 360 -16.84 37.01 -4.98
N GLU A 361 -15.70 36.99 -5.69
CA GLU A 361 -14.98 38.16 -6.12
C GLU A 361 -14.78 38.20 -7.65
N GLY A 362 -14.95 39.37 -8.23
CA GLY A 362 -14.71 39.62 -9.66
C GLY A 362 -15.28 40.98 -10.10
N ALA A 363 -14.67 41.59 -11.10
CA ALA A 363 -15.10 42.87 -11.60
C ALA A 363 -16.48 42.80 -12.28
N GLY A 364 -17.40 43.67 -11.85
CA GLY A 364 -18.71 43.79 -12.49
C GLY A 364 -19.66 42.62 -12.28
N LEU A 365 -19.42 41.73 -11.33
CA LEU A 365 -20.25 40.58 -11.06
C LEU A 365 -21.63 41.00 -10.56
N GLN A 366 -22.67 40.38 -11.10
CA GLN A 366 -24.01 40.39 -10.54
C GLN A 366 -24.31 39.02 -9.91
N VAL A 367 -24.74 39.03 -8.66
CA VAL A 367 -25.05 37.80 -7.92
C VAL A 367 -26.50 37.87 -7.47
N GLN A 368 -27.29 36.91 -7.90
CA GLN A 368 -28.64 36.65 -7.37
C GLN A 368 -28.55 35.44 -6.42
N TRP A 369 -29.15 35.55 -5.27
CA TRP A 369 -29.07 34.49 -4.26
C TRP A 369 -30.35 34.25 -3.50
N SER A 370 -30.47 33.07 -2.93
CA SER A 370 -31.54 32.68 -2.00
C SER A 370 -30.99 31.82 -0.88
N GLY A 371 -31.51 32.03 0.31
CA GLY A 371 -31.28 31.11 1.45
C GLY A 371 -32.47 30.14 1.56
N VAL A 372 -32.21 28.85 1.60
CA VAL A 372 -33.24 27.82 1.78
C VAL A 372 -32.96 27.08 3.11
N HIS A 373 -34.00 26.95 3.93
CA HIS A 373 -33.96 26.13 5.14
C HIS A 373 -34.68 24.80 4.85
N ASP A 374 -33.97 23.71 4.88
CA ASP A 374 -34.53 22.37 4.84
C ASP A 374 -34.83 21.90 6.27
N THR A 375 -36.12 22.03 6.65
CA THR A 375 -36.62 21.70 7.98
C THR A 375 -36.57 20.18 8.30
N GLN A 376 -36.59 19.33 7.27
CA GLN A 376 -36.55 17.88 7.48
C GLN A 376 -35.16 17.36 7.83
N ARG A 377 -34.12 18.09 7.42
CA ARG A 377 -32.71 17.69 7.62
C ARG A 377 -31.93 18.65 8.52
N GLU A 378 -32.58 19.65 9.11
CA GLU A 378 -31.95 20.74 9.87
C GLU A 378 -30.76 21.40 9.14
N GLN A 379 -30.85 21.49 7.82
CA GLN A 379 -29.77 21.98 6.96
C GLN A 379 -30.12 23.32 6.35
N LYS A 380 -29.11 24.18 6.26
CA LYS A 380 -29.25 25.47 5.61
C LYS A 380 -28.41 25.49 4.34
N ARG A 381 -29.07 25.91 3.25
CA ARG A 381 -28.47 26.02 1.93
C ARG A 381 -28.50 27.46 1.46
N LEU A 382 -27.37 27.94 0.98
CA LEU A 382 -27.23 29.16 0.21
C LEU A 382 -27.08 28.77 -1.26
N ASN A 383 -28.00 29.22 -2.11
CA ASN A 383 -27.88 29.10 -3.56
C ASN A 383 -27.59 30.48 -4.12
N ALA A 384 -26.64 30.59 -5.04
CA ALA A 384 -26.27 31.82 -5.71
C ALA A 384 -26.04 31.59 -7.20
N ASN A 385 -26.47 32.49 -8.03
CA ASN A 385 -26.16 32.57 -9.46
C ASN A 385 -25.23 33.76 -9.69
N VAL A 386 -24.02 33.48 -10.12
CA VAL A 386 -23.06 34.49 -10.54
C VAL A 386 -23.20 34.69 -12.03
N PHE A 387 -23.69 35.89 -12.43
CA PHE A 387 -23.85 36.24 -13.84
C PHE A 387 -22.58 36.81 -14.41
N ILE A 388 -22.09 36.22 -15.47
CA ILE A 388 -20.89 36.63 -16.19
C ILE A 388 -21.21 37.00 -17.64
N ASP A 389 -20.60 38.04 -18.13
CA ASP A 389 -20.59 38.42 -19.54
C ASP A 389 -19.43 37.71 -20.23
N LEU A 390 -19.75 36.75 -21.11
CA LEU A 390 -18.77 35.93 -21.81
C LEU A 390 -18.60 36.46 -23.23
N PRO A 391 -17.43 37.00 -23.59
CA PRO A 391 -17.21 37.52 -24.95
C PRO A 391 -17.06 36.36 -25.95
N ALA A 392 -17.41 36.64 -27.21
CA ALA A 392 -17.25 35.68 -28.31
C ALA A 392 -15.78 35.27 -28.43
N HIS A 393 -15.50 33.93 -28.47
CA HIS A 393 -14.16 33.34 -28.45
C HIS A 393 -13.27 33.79 -27.28
N GLY A 394 -13.86 34.35 -26.22
CA GLY A 394 -13.13 34.87 -25.07
C GLY A 394 -13.40 34.09 -23.79
N SER A 395 -12.89 34.62 -22.70
CA SER A 395 -13.06 34.04 -21.36
C SER A 395 -13.42 35.15 -20.37
N SER A 396 -14.16 34.73 -19.32
CA SER A 396 -14.41 35.55 -18.12
C SER A 396 -14.09 34.70 -16.90
N GLU A 397 -13.69 35.33 -15.79
CA GLU A 397 -13.33 34.64 -14.58
C GLU A 397 -13.82 35.33 -13.32
N PHE A 398 -14.00 34.56 -12.27
CA PHE A 398 -14.26 35.04 -10.92
C PHE A 398 -13.61 34.09 -9.88
N VAL A 399 -13.46 34.59 -8.65
CA VAL A 399 -12.83 33.84 -7.55
C VAL A 399 -13.87 33.54 -6.48
N VAL A 400 -13.82 32.31 -5.95
CA VAL A 400 -14.59 31.88 -4.80
C VAL A 400 -13.64 31.63 -3.64
N LYS A 401 -13.96 32.14 -2.45
CA LYS A 401 -13.20 31.99 -1.22
C LYS A 401 -14.04 31.27 -0.17
N LEU A 402 -13.60 30.08 0.24
CA LEU A 402 -14.27 29.27 1.27
C LEU A 402 -13.39 29.16 2.51
N PRO A 403 -13.66 29.94 3.58
CA PRO A 403 -12.86 29.84 4.80
C PRO A 403 -13.24 28.63 5.69
N SER A 404 -12.29 28.13 6.44
CA SER A 404 -12.47 27.15 7.51
C SER A 404 -11.42 27.40 8.63
N PRO A 405 -11.86 27.73 9.86
CA PRO A 405 -13.24 28.04 10.28
C PRO A 405 -13.82 29.30 9.58
N MET A 406 -15.13 29.55 9.76
CA MET A 406 -15.76 30.80 9.31
C MET A 406 -14.99 31.99 9.86
N VAL A 407 -14.83 33.03 9.04
CA VAL A 407 -14.04 34.22 9.40
C VAL A 407 -14.89 35.17 10.24
N PRO A 408 -14.43 35.57 11.44
CA PRO A 408 -15.14 36.54 12.28
C PRO A 408 -15.23 37.90 11.61
N PRO A 409 -16.20 38.73 11.99
CA PRO A 409 -16.44 40.04 11.33
C PRO A 409 -15.21 40.96 11.27
N GLU A 410 -14.41 40.98 12.31
CA GLU A 410 -13.19 41.76 12.42
C GLU A 410 -12.08 41.36 11.45
N ASP A 411 -12.05 40.10 11.04
CA ASP A 411 -11.07 39.55 10.10
C ASP A 411 -11.55 39.48 8.66
N ALA A 412 -12.78 39.91 8.38
CA ALA A 412 -13.34 39.88 7.02
C ALA A 412 -12.48 40.63 5.99
N ALA A 413 -11.83 41.71 6.41
CA ALA A 413 -10.93 42.46 5.57
C ALA A 413 -9.69 41.66 5.15
N LYS A 414 -9.18 40.75 5.99
CA LYS A 414 -8.08 39.85 5.65
C LYS A 414 -8.48 38.91 4.51
N LEU A 415 -9.68 38.31 4.60
CA LEU A 415 -10.18 37.44 3.54
C LEU A 415 -10.31 38.18 2.20
N GLN A 416 -10.82 39.42 2.22
CA GLN A 416 -10.93 40.27 1.00
C GLN A 416 -9.55 40.69 0.47
N ALA A 417 -8.54 40.83 1.34
CA ALA A 417 -7.18 41.25 0.96
C ALA A 417 -6.39 40.14 0.26
N ILE A 418 -6.80 38.86 0.34
CA ILE A 418 -6.09 37.76 -0.31
C ILE A 418 -6.22 37.93 -1.84
N ASP A 419 -5.11 38.26 -2.50
CA ASP A 419 -5.00 38.22 -3.95
C ASP A 419 -4.75 36.77 -4.44
N TYR A 420 -5.57 36.32 -5.38
CA TYR A 420 -5.53 34.93 -5.86
C TYR A 420 -4.18 34.54 -6.46
N GLU A 421 -3.61 35.34 -7.34
CA GLU A 421 -2.36 35.01 -8.05
C GLU A 421 -1.16 35.03 -7.11
N SER A 422 -1.12 35.97 -6.20
CA SER A 422 -0.10 36.05 -5.16
C SER A 422 -0.18 34.83 -4.22
N ALA A 423 -1.37 34.44 -3.77
CA ALA A 423 -1.58 33.28 -2.93
C ALA A 423 -1.24 31.97 -3.66
N ARG A 424 -1.61 31.87 -4.95
CA ARG A 424 -1.26 30.74 -5.82
C ARG A 424 0.26 30.57 -5.94
N THR A 425 0.95 31.64 -6.22
CA THR A 425 2.42 31.66 -6.33
C THR A 425 3.06 31.27 -5.02
N ALA A 426 2.58 31.81 -3.89
CA ALA A 426 3.09 31.48 -2.57
C ALA A 426 2.86 30.00 -2.23
N THR A 427 1.71 29.43 -2.58
CA THR A 427 1.39 28.02 -2.38
C THR A 427 2.34 27.11 -3.19
N LEU A 428 2.53 27.42 -4.48
CA LEU A 428 3.45 26.66 -5.33
C LEU A 428 4.89 26.72 -4.80
N ASN A 429 5.35 27.91 -4.43
CA ASN A 429 6.72 28.10 -3.88
C ASN A 429 6.90 27.36 -2.55
N PHE A 430 5.90 27.38 -1.68
CA PHE A 430 5.94 26.66 -0.41
C PHE A 430 6.12 25.14 -0.61
N TRP A 431 5.29 24.53 -1.44
CA TRP A 431 5.35 23.09 -1.68
C TRP A 431 6.57 22.68 -2.49
N SER A 432 6.97 23.47 -3.50
CA SER A 432 8.25 23.24 -4.22
C SER A 432 9.44 23.33 -3.27
N GLY A 433 9.44 24.31 -2.36
CA GLY A 433 10.49 24.45 -1.36
C GLY A 433 10.57 23.27 -0.39
N TYR A 434 9.45 22.62 -0.08
CA TYR A 434 9.47 21.35 0.67
C TYR A 434 10.16 20.24 -0.14
N ILE A 435 9.75 20.05 -1.39
CA ILE A 435 10.32 19.01 -2.26
C ILE A 435 11.83 19.18 -2.42
N GLU A 436 12.30 20.42 -2.60
CA GLU A 436 13.72 20.72 -2.82
C GLU A 436 14.64 20.47 -1.60
N ARG A 437 14.09 20.43 -0.38
CA ARG A 437 14.86 20.16 0.85
C ARG A 437 15.27 18.69 1.00
N GLY A 438 14.50 17.79 0.41
CA GLY A 438 14.73 16.34 0.52
C GLY A 438 15.51 15.78 -0.68
N ALA A 439 15.70 14.48 -0.63
CA ALA A 439 16.28 13.73 -1.73
C ALA A 439 15.47 13.90 -3.03
N GLN A 440 16.17 14.14 -4.13
CA GLN A 440 15.57 14.28 -5.44
C GLN A 440 15.72 12.99 -6.24
N PHE A 441 14.61 12.52 -6.75
CA PHE A 441 14.55 11.37 -7.66
C PHE A 441 13.91 11.83 -8.97
N ARG A 442 14.70 11.90 -10.03
CA ARG A 442 14.25 12.34 -11.36
C ARG A 442 14.50 11.24 -12.38
N VAL A 443 13.43 10.79 -13.00
CA VAL A 443 13.43 9.76 -14.04
C VAL A 443 12.78 10.32 -15.32
N PRO A 444 13.00 9.71 -16.50
CA PRO A 444 12.42 10.19 -17.76
C PRO A 444 10.87 10.16 -17.82
N GLU A 445 10.21 9.59 -16.85
CA GLU A 445 8.74 9.38 -16.84
C GLU A 445 8.08 10.41 -15.92
N GLN A 446 7.45 11.42 -16.50
CA GLN A 446 6.89 12.56 -15.75
C GLN A 446 5.85 12.14 -14.73
N ALA A 447 4.98 11.18 -15.06
CA ALA A 447 3.96 10.69 -14.14
C ALA A 447 4.55 10.08 -12.85
N VAL A 448 5.72 9.45 -12.94
CA VAL A 448 6.44 8.92 -11.76
C VAL A 448 7.00 10.07 -10.92
N ASN A 449 7.56 11.10 -11.55
CA ASN A 449 8.05 12.29 -10.85
C ASN A 449 6.91 13.03 -10.14
N ASP A 450 5.77 13.20 -10.82
CA ASP A 450 4.60 13.89 -10.27
C ASP A 450 4.00 13.12 -9.09
N LEU A 451 3.88 11.79 -9.20
CA LEU A 451 3.44 10.95 -8.09
C LEU A 451 4.42 11.03 -6.92
N PHE A 452 5.73 10.97 -7.19
CA PHE A 452 6.74 11.11 -6.13
C PHE A 452 6.63 12.46 -5.39
N HIS A 453 6.32 13.55 -6.10
CA HIS A 453 6.04 14.84 -5.47
C HIS A 453 4.72 14.81 -4.67
N ALA A 454 3.66 14.25 -5.26
CA ALA A 454 2.35 14.20 -4.62
C ALA A 454 2.38 13.45 -3.29
N THR A 455 3.05 12.30 -3.24
CA THR A 455 3.14 11.48 -2.02
C THR A 455 3.81 12.20 -0.84
N LEU A 456 4.62 13.23 -1.07
CA LEU A 456 5.19 14.03 0.02
C LEU A 456 4.15 14.94 0.68
N TRP A 457 3.41 15.73 -0.10
CA TRP A 457 2.40 16.61 0.48
C TRP A 457 1.17 15.81 0.98
N HIS A 458 0.93 14.59 0.48
CA HIS A 458 -0.06 13.68 1.07
C HIS A 458 0.30 13.33 2.52
N ALA A 459 1.57 13.07 2.80
CA ALA A 459 2.04 12.84 4.17
C ALA A 459 1.96 14.11 5.03
N LEU A 460 2.48 15.24 4.53
CA LEU A 460 2.53 16.50 5.27
C LEU A 460 1.14 17.08 5.61
N ARG A 461 0.11 16.77 4.83
CA ARG A 461 -1.26 17.19 5.13
C ARG A 461 -1.97 16.30 6.17
N LEU A 462 -1.43 15.10 6.48
CA LEU A 462 -2.07 14.14 7.38
C LEU A 462 -2.14 14.63 8.83
N PRO A 463 -1.04 15.07 9.47
CA PRO A 463 -1.05 15.48 10.86
C PRO A 463 -1.99 16.66 11.12
N ARG A 464 -2.43 16.78 12.39
CA ARG A 464 -3.08 17.98 12.92
C ARG A 464 -2.23 18.49 14.07
N ARG A 465 -1.50 19.55 13.78
CA ARG A 465 -0.57 20.15 14.73
C ARG A 465 -1.22 21.34 15.44
N HIS A 466 -1.25 21.27 16.75
CA HIS A 466 -1.74 22.34 17.61
C HIS A 466 -0.55 23.03 18.29
N GLY A 467 -0.30 24.30 17.96
CA GLY A 467 0.84 25.09 18.42
C GLY A 467 2.01 25.12 17.44
N GLY A 468 3.01 25.95 17.76
CA GLY A 468 4.21 26.16 16.95
C GLY A 468 5.39 25.26 17.36
N ALA A 469 6.60 25.84 17.46
CA ALA A 469 7.86 25.14 17.75
C ALA A 469 8.14 24.81 19.23
N GLU A 470 7.14 24.76 20.08
CA GLU A 470 7.29 24.52 21.51
C GLU A 470 7.45 23.03 21.86
N GLU A 471 8.09 22.72 23.00
CA GLU A 471 8.37 21.34 23.44
C GLU A 471 7.12 20.45 23.66
N ASN A 472 5.95 21.03 23.91
CA ASN A 472 4.71 20.34 24.25
C ASN A 472 3.64 20.45 23.17
N VAL A 473 4.02 20.57 21.92
CA VAL A 473 3.08 20.60 20.80
C VAL A 473 2.29 19.29 20.73
N ARG A 474 0.97 19.41 20.68
CA ARG A 474 0.10 18.28 20.39
C ARG A 474 0.06 18.02 18.89
N ILE A 475 0.34 16.78 18.48
CA ILE A 475 0.21 16.32 17.10
C ILE A 475 -0.72 15.12 17.09
N ASP A 476 -1.86 15.25 16.45
CA ASP A 476 -2.78 14.15 16.19
C ASP A 476 -2.43 13.52 14.83
N LEU A 477 -2.28 12.21 14.81
CA LEU A 477 -1.88 11.43 13.64
C LEU A 477 -3.01 10.48 13.24
N PRO A 478 -4.00 10.93 12.45
CA PRO A 478 -5.11 10.10 12.00
C PRO A 478 -4.64 9.12 10.91
N TYR A 479 -5.41 8.04 10.68
CA TYR A 479 -5.12 7.06 9.65
C TYR A 479 -5.22 7.64 8.23
N SER A 480 -6.21 8.48 7.99
CA SER A 480 -6.41 9.15 6.71
C SER A 480 -6.88 10.60 6.89
N ASN A 481 -6.81 11.36 5.81
CA ASN A 481 -7.19 12.76 5.85
C ASN A 481 -8.71 13.00 6.00
N PHE A 482 -9.53 12.04 5.63
CA PHE A 482 -10.97 12.28 5.48
C PHE A 482 -11.86 11.23 6.12
N ALA A 483 -11.61 9.92 5.96
CA ALA A 483 -12.53 8.87 6.43
C ALA A 483 -12.43 8.61 7.93
N TYR A 484 -11.26 8.17 8.36
CA TYR A 484 -10.94 7.85 9.75
C TYR A 484 -10.18 8.98 10.42
N SER A 485 -10.27 10.16 9.89
CA SER A 485 -9.59 11.35 10.38
C SER A 485 -10.13 11.86 11.70
N GLN A 486 -11.14 11.18 12.21
CA GLN A 486 -11.79 11.56 13.44
C GLN A 486 -10.90 11.22 14.58
N THR A 487 -10.62 12.23 15.34
CA THR A 487 -10.25 12.15 16.73
C THR A 487 -9.85 10.78 17.25
N GLY A 488 -8.58 10.50 17.25
CA GLY A 488 -8.03 9.77 18.38
C GLY A 488 -7.99 8.27 18.30
N THR A 489 -8.29 7.64 17.16
CA THR A 489 -7.95 6.22 17.01
C THR A 489 -6.68 6.11 16.18
N PRO A 490 -5.51 5.95 16.79
CA PRO A 490 -4.23 5.87 16.07
C PRO A 490 -4.05 4.52 15.40
N TRP A 491 -3.29 4.52 14.31
CA TRP A 491 -2.82 3.33 13.61
C TRP A 491 -1.29 3.34 13.58
N PRO A 492 -0.62 3.03 14.72
CA PRO A 492 0.80 3.30 14.90
C PRO A 492 1.71 2.72 13.83
N ILE A 493 1.47 1.50 13.34
CA ILE A 493 2.33 0.92 12.32
C ILE A 493 2.19 1.64 10.97
N ASN A 494 0.97 2.05 10.60
CA ASN A 494 0.74 2.79 9.37
C ASN A 494 1.44 4.14 9.40
N GLN A 495 1.42 4.82 10.54
CA GLN A 495 2.13 6.07 10.72
C GLN A 495 3.65 5.86 10.79
N ALA A 496 4.14 5.07 11.74
CA ALA A 496 5.57 4.96 12.01
C ALA A 496 6.35 4.31 10.84
N VAL A 497 5.83 3.22 10.28
CA VAL A 497 6.56 2.49 9.23
C VAL A 497 6.25 3.06 7.85
N TYR A 498 4.96 3.21 7.52
CA TYR A 498 4.57 3.56 6.15
C TYR A 498 4.62 5.07 5.87
N VAL A 499 4.53 5.93 6.90
CA VAL A 499 4.66 7.39 6.74
C VAL A 499 6.03 7.86 7.22
N ASP A 500 6.34 7.73 8.52
CA ASP A 500 7.56 8.33 9.09
C ASP A 500 8.83 7.76 8.47
N TYR A 501 8.93 6.43 8.36
CA TYR A 501 10.08 5.81 7.70
C TYR A 501 10.00 5.94 6.16
N MET A 502 8.92 5.43 5.53
CA MET A 502 8.90 5.29 4.06
C MET A 502 8.72 6.61 3.33
N LEU A 503 7.93 7.56 3.86
CA LEU A 503 7.70 8.85 3.21
C LEU A 503 8.66 9.94 3.65
N TYR A 504 9.08 9.96 4.92
CA TYR A 504 9.98 11.01 5.40
C TYR A 504 11.43 10.56 5.43
N ASP A 505 11.77 9.46 6.12
CA ASP A 505 13.18 9.09 6.32
C ASP A 505 13.87 8.70 5.02
N LEU A 506 13.21 7.95 4.12
CA LEU A 506 13.77 7.59 2.82
C LEU A 506 14.02 8.79 1.90
N ARG A 507 13.47 9.96 2.25
CA ARG A 507 13.64 11.22 1.52
C ARG A 507 14.49 12.25 2.28
N GLY A 508 14.95 11.93 3.50
CA GLY A 508 15.79 12.84 4.31
C GLY A 508 15.03 13.86 5.16
N TYR A 509 13.72 13.68 5.38
CA TYR A 509 12.93 14.51 6.30
C TYR A 509 12.95 13.98 7.71
N HIS A 510 14.13 13.59 8.20
CA HIS A 510 14.35 12.90 9.49
C HIS A 510 13.82 13.67 10.70
N ALA A 511 13.91 15.00 10.67
CA ALA A 511 13.42 15.82 11.78
C ALA A 511 11.89 15.74 11.93
N ILE A 512 11.15 15.68 10.81
CA ILE A 512 9.69 15.51 10.81
C ILE A 512 9.33 14.12 11.34
N SER A 513 9.98 13.08 10.81
CA SER A 513 9.83 11.70 11.27
C SER A 513 10.08 11.57 12.78
N THR A 514 11.20 12.12 13.29
CA THR A 514 11.51 12.08 14.73
C THR A 514 10.44 12.75 15.58
N GLU A 515 9.92 13.90 15.14
CA GLU A 515 8.87 14.63 15.86
C GLU A 515 7.57 13.80 15.94
N GLU A 516 7.16 13.17 14.82
CA GLU A 516 5.95 12.38 14.76
C GLU A 516 6.09 11.04 15.49
N LEU A 517 7.24 10.36 15.43
CA LEU A 517 7.55 9.19 16.25
C LEU A 517 7.50 9.50 17.75
N ALA A 518 8.06 10.64 18.16
CA ALA A 518 7.98 11.09 19.55
C ALA A 518 6.53 11.39 19.97
N ALA A 519 5.73 11.98 19.07
CA ALA A 519 4.31 12.23 19.32
C ALA A 519 3.51 10.91 19.48
N GLN A 520 3.78 9.91 18.65
CA GLN A 520 3.16 8.60 18.78
C GLN A 520 3.46 7.93 20.11
N TYR A 521 4.71 7.95 20.56
CA TYR A 521 5.05 7.45 21.90
C TYR A 521 4.31 8.21 23.01
N ARG A 522 4.26 9.53 22.95
CA ARG A 522 3.52 10.33 23.96
C ARG A 522 2.03 10.02 23.98
N ASN A 523 1.44 9.85 22.81
CA ASN A 523 -0.02 9.70 22.68
C ASN A 523 -0.48 8.27 22.94
N ASN A 524 0.35 7.26 22.60
CA ASN A 524 -0.12 5.88 22.43
C ASN A 524 0.65 4.85 23.26
N GLN A 525 1.81 5.21 23.87
CA GLN A 525 2.57 4.24 24.66
C GLN A 525 2.03 4.13 26.09
N GLU A 526 1.70 2.93 26.49
CA GLU A 526 1.30 2.58 27.84
C GLU A 526 2.50 2.52 28.79
N TYR A 527 2.23 2.53 30.09
CA TYR A 527 3.27 2.49 31.13
C TYR A 527 4.20 1.27 30.98
N ILE A 528 3.63 0.11 30.57
CA ILE A 528 4.38 -1.15 30.38
C ILE A 528 5.23 -1.18 29.10
N GLY A 529 5.16 -0.14 28.28
CA GLY A 529 5.92 -0.03 27.02
C GLY A 529 5.17 -0.43 25.76
N HIS A 530 3.99 -1.02 25.90
CA HIS A 530 3.11 -1.36 24.78
C HIS A 530 2.64 -0.08 24.07
N VAL A 531 2.65 -0.09 22.74
CA VAL A 531 2.09 0.99 21.93
C VAL A 531 0.70 0.57 21.50
N ASN A 532 -0.32 1.26 22.01
CA ASN A 532 -1.72 0.97 21.79
C ASN A 532 -2.24 1.69 20.54
N GLY A 533 -3.26 1.10 19.90
CA GLY A 533 -3.91 1.66 18.71
C GLY A 533 -5.21 0.94 18.37
N PHE A 534 -5.79 1.25 17.22
CA PHE A 534 -7.01 0.60 16.77
C PHE A 534 -6.84 -0.90 16.67
N ALA A 535 -7.83 -1.66 17.17
CA ALA A 535 -7.81 -3.13 17.27
C ALA A 535 -6.54 -3.71 17.94
N ASN A 536 -5.71 -2.87 18.50
CA ASN A 536 -4.56 -3.21 19.33
C ASN A 536 -3.59 -4.24 18.72
N TRP A 537 -3.21 -4.04 17.46
CA TRP A 537 -2.33 -4.98 16.74
C TRP A 537 -1.00 -5.16 17.47
N LEU A 538 -0.60 -6.41 17.65
CA LEU A 538 0.68 -6.74 18.28
C LEU A 538 1.86 -6.09 17.53
N ALA A 539 1.77 -5.95 16.22
CA ALA A 539 2.79 -5.33 15.37
C ALA A 539 3.07 -3.84 15.68
N TYR A 540 2.21 -3.13 16.41
CA TYR A 540 2.40 -1.69 16.67
C TYR A 540 3.69 -1.40 17.43
N THR A 541 3.92 -2.10 18.53
CA THR A 541 5.12 -1.87 19.37
C THR A 541 6.43 -2.20 18.64
N PRO A 542 6.61 -3.38 18.04
CA PRO A 542 7.83 -3.66 17.28
C PRO A 542 7.94 -2.83 15.98
N GLY A 543 6.84 -2.42 15.38
CA GLY A 543 6.83 -1.49 14.25
C GLY A 543 7.41 -0.11 14.61
N MET A 544 7.11 0.40 15.81
CA MET A 544 7.73 1.61 16.34
C MET A 544 9.25 1.45 16.50
N LEU A 545 9.71 0.32 17.06
CA LEU A 545 11.15 0.04 17.18
C LEU A 545 11.83 0.00 15.81
N TYR A 546 11.18 -0.64 14.82
CA TYR A 546 11.68 -0.68 13.44
C TYR A 546 11.83 0.72 12.85
N ALA A 547 10.81 1.56 12.96
CA ALA A 547 10.81 2.91 12.41
C ALA A 547 11.86 3.81 13.09
N VAL A 548 11.97 3.79 14.42
CA VAL A 548 13.01 4.51 15.17
C VAL A 548 14.41 4.07 14.75
N ALA A 549 14.60 2.77 14.55
CA ALA A 549 15.90 2.24 14.09
C ALA A 549 16.22 2.73 12.67
N GLN A 550 15.27 2.71 11.75
CA GLN A 550 15.45 3.21 10.39
C GLN A 550 15.75 4.71 10.36
N ASN A 551 15.04 5.50 11.17
CA ASN A 551 15.32 6.94 11.31
C ASN A 551 16.79 7.19 11.67
N TYR A 552 17.32 6.51 12.70
CA TYR A 552 18.70 6.66 13.11
C TYR A 552 19.71 6.11 12.08
N LEU A 553 19.45 4.95 11.48
CA LEU A 553 20.35 4.34 10.49
C LEU A 553 20.51 5.21 9.23
N LEU A 554 19.46 5.93 8.83
CA LEU A 554 19.46 6.83 7.67
C LEU A 554 19.94 8.24 7.99
N SER A 555 19.67 8.75 9.20
CA SER A 555 20.04 10.11 9.60
C SER A 555 21.41 10.22 10.25
N GLY A 556 21.82 9.19 11.00
CA GLY A 556 22.98 9.27 11.92
C GLY A 556 22.78 10.22 13.10
N ASP A 557 21.57 10.79 13.29
CA ASP A 557 21.30 11.82 14.30
C ASP A 557 21.14 11.20 15.69
N ARG A 558 22.21 11.25 16.47
CA ARG A 558 22.24 10.76 17.85
C ARG A 558 21.30 11.56 18.77
N GLN A 559 21.17 12.85 18.57
CA GLN A 559 20.31 13.67 19.44
C GLN A 559 18.83 13.35 19.20
N ALA A 560 18.43 13.13 17.93
CA ALA A 560 17.09 12.70 17.59
C ALA A 560 16.78 11.33 18.22
N LEU A 561 17.70 10.38 18.14
CA LEU A 561 17.56 9.06 18.76
C LEU A 561 17.41 9.17 20.30
N ASP A 562 18.22 9.98 20.95
CA ASP A 562 18.22 10.13 22.40
C ASP A 562 16.87 10.67 22.93
N ARG A 563 16.13 11.46 22.14
CA ARG A 563 14.79 11.96 22.49
C ARG A 563 13.75 10.84 22.64
N VAL A 564 13.84 9.79 21.86
CA VAL A 564 12.87 8.66 21.85
C VAL A 564 13.44 7.40 22.52
N MET A 565 14.70 7.40 22.91
CA MET A 565 15.38 6.23 23.48
C MET A 565 14.71 5.68 24.74
N PRO A 566 14.31 6.50 25.73
CA PRO A 566 13.65 5.97 26.93
C PRO A 566 12.36 5.20 26.64
N GLN A 567 11.56 5.69 25.70
CA GLN A 567 10.31 5.06 25.25
C GLN A 567 10.60 3.81 24.43
N SER A 568 11.62 3.87 23.57
CA SER A 568 12.03 2.72 22.76
C SER A 568 12.60 1.56 23.61
N ILE A 569 13.30 1.86 24.71
CA ILE A 569 13.72 0.83 25.66
C ILE A 569 12.52 0.17 26.35
N LYS A 570 11.50 0.93 26.73
CA LYS A 570 10.26 0.36 27.27
C LYS A 570 9.54 -0.53 26.24
N ALA A 571 9.50 -0.09 24.98
CA ALA A 571 8.94 -0.90 23.89
C ALA A 571 9.75 -2.20 23.67
N LEU A 572 11.08 -2.13 23.75
CA LEU A 572 11.93 -3.31 23.73
C LEU A 572 11.63 -4.26 24.88
N ASP A 573 11.50 -3.75 26.11
CA ASP A 573 11.17 -4.56 27.28
C ASP A 573 9.82 -5.27 27.10
N TRP A 574 8.83 -4.55 26.57
CA TRP A 574 7.53 -5.16 26.26
C TRP A 574 7.66 -6.28 25.22
N CYS A 575 8.34 -6.06 24.08
CA CYS A 575 8.56 -7.08 23.06
C CYS A 575 9.27 -8.32 23.63
N LEU A 576 10.30 -8.14 24.46
CA LEU A 576 11.02 -9.25 25.09
C LEU A 576 10.16 -10.03 26.07
N ASN A 577 9.26 -9.35 26.78
CA ASN A 577 8.34 -9.98 27.75
C ASN A 577 7.19 -10.74 27.06
N GLU A 578 6.80 -10.37 25.85
CA GLU A 578 5.79 -11.08 25.07
C GLU A 578 6.28 -12.42 24.52
N ILE A 579 7.60 -12.61 24.38
CA ILE A 579 8.21 -13.87 23.93
C ILE A 579 8.19 -14.91 25.07
N ARG A 580 7.00 -15.43 25.40
CA ARG A 580 6.78 -16.35 26.55
C ARG A 580 6.50 -17.77 26.12
N ASP A 581 6.07 -17.97 24.88
CA ASP A 581 5.65 -19.27 24.38
C ASP A 581 6.84 -20.18 24.12
N SER A 582 6.67 -21.48 24.42
CA SER A 582 7.64 -22.55 24.14
C SER A 582 7.90 -22.72 22.63
N SER A 583 6.97 -22.30 21.77
CA SER A 583 7.19 -22.26 20.30
C SER A 583 8.19 -21.20 19.91
N GLY A 584 8.38 -20.16 20.73
CA GLY A 584 9.17 -18.97 20.46
C GLY A 584 8.45 -17.92 19.60
N LEU A 585 7.15 -18.10 19.35
CA LEU A 585 6.26 -17.15 18.65
C LEU A 585 5.33 -16.45 19.65
N VAL A 586 4.68 -15.38 19.21
CA VAL A 586 3.75 -14.61 20.03
C VAL A 586 2.33 -14.65 19.46
N THR A 587 1.36 -14.70 20.37
CA THR A 587 -0.07 -14.65 20.04
C THR A 587 -0.60 -13.24 20.31
N GLY A 588 -1.30 -12.69 19.36
CA GLY A 588 -1.91 -11.36 19.52
C GLY A 588 -2.83 -11.01 18.36
N PRO A 589 -3.59 -9.91 18.48
CA PRO A 589 -4.47 -9.42 17.43
C PRO A 589 -3.68 -8.90 16.23
N LEU A 590 -4.24 -9.05 15.03
CA LEU A 590 -3.64 -8.60 13.78
C LEU A 590 -4.33 -7.36 13.23
N ASN A 591 -5.64 -7.40 13.07
CA ASN A 591 -6.46 -6.33 12.54
C ASN A 591 -7.87 -6.40 13.13
N ASP A 592 -8.73 -5.48 12.70
CA ASP A 592 -10.09 -5.35 13.21
C ASP A 592 -11.05 -6.51 12.88
N GLY A 593 -10.63 -7.47 12.05
CA GLY A 593 -11.46 -8.59 11.62
C GLY A 593 -10.95 -9.99 11.95
N THR A 594 -9.65 -10.16 12.28
CA THR A 594 -9.04 -11.50 12.39
C THR A 594 -8.93 -12.04 13.82
N GLY A 595 -8.91 -11.19 14.84
CA GLY A 595 -8.78 -11.59 16.25
C GLY A 595 -7.39 -12.11 16.63
N GLU A 596 -7.34 -12.83 17.76
CA GLU A 596 -6.09 -13.38 18.32
C GLU A 596 -5.55 -14.53 17.46
N GLY A 597 -4.23 -14.55 17.25
CA GLY A 597 -3.54 -15.61 16.52
C GLY A 597 -2.03 -15.43 16.45
N VAL A 598 -1.32 -16.42 15.91
CA VAL A 598 0.12 -16.38 15.64
C VAL A 598 0.35 -15.94 14.19
N TRP A 599 0.07 -14.69 13.94
CA TRP A 599 0.01 -14.09 12.61
C TRP A 599 1.40 -13.83 12.02
N ALA A 600 1.60 -14.15 10.76
CA ALA A 600 2.85 -13.91 10.02
C ALA A 600 3.28 -12.45 10.05
N PHE A 601 2.35 -11.52 9.85
CA PHE A 601 2.60 -10.08 9.91
C PHE A 601 3.18 -9.65 11.26
N ASN A 602 2.55 -10.09 12.37
CA ASN A 602 3.01 -9.78 13.71
C ASN A 602 4.39 -10.33 14.00
N GLN A 603 4.66 -11.59 13.59
CA GLN A 603 5.98 -12.23 13.77
C GLN A 603 7.05 -11.53 12.93
N ALA A 604 6.71 -11.13 11.70
CA ALA A 604 7.63 -10.43 10.80
C ALA A 604 8.08 -9.09 11.39
N TYR A 605 7.16 -8.30 11.94
CA TYR A 605 7.51 -7.04 12.58
C TYR A 605 8.20 -7.22 13.92
N LEU A 606 7.83 -8.26 14.71
CA LEU A 606 8.53 -8.55 15.94
C LEU A 606 10.02 -8.87 15.66
N TYR A 607 10.29 -9.74 14.67
CA TYR A 607 11.64 -10.02 14.23
C TYR A 607 12.37 -8.75 13.75
N ALA A 608 11.76 -8.00 12.81
CA ALA A 608 12.40 -6.86 12.19
C ALA A 608 12.64 -5.70 13.17
N GLY A 609 11.70 -5.44 14.08
CA GLY A 609 11.83 -4.43 15.12
C GLY A 609 12.99 -4.74 16.07
N LEU A 610 13.07 -6.00 16.55
CA LEU A 610 14.16 -6.45 17.43
C LEU A 610 15.51 -6.42 16.69
N GLU A 611 15.59 -6.95 15.47
CA GLU A 611 16.83 -6.99 14.67
C GLU A 611 17.36 -5.59 14.37
N ARG A 612 16.52 -4.70 13.84
CA ARG A 612 16.92 -3.33 13.49
C ARG A 612 17.31 -2.51 14.71
N PHE A 613 16.52 -2.62 15.77
CA PHE A 613 16.83 -1.88 17.00
C PHE A 613 18.09 -2.43 17.70
N ALA A 614 18.33 -3.74 17.68
CA ALA A 614 19.58 -4.34 18.17
C ALA A 614 20.82 -3.76 17.47
N ARG A 615 20.75 -3.58 16.14
CA ARG A 615 21.84 -2.95 15.37
C ARG A 615 22.08 -1.51 15.78
N VAL A 616 21.02 -0.74 16.04
CA VAL A 616 21.16 0.63 16.55
C VAL A 616 21.82 0.61 17.93
N LEU A 617 21.35 -0.25 18.83
CA LEU A 617 21.92 -0.41 20.16
C LEU A 617 23.41 -0.79 20.11
N GLU A 618 23.80 -1.66 19.17
CA GLU A 618 25.21 -2.04 18.96
C GLU A 618 26.04 -0.84 18.48
N LYS A 619 25.56 -0.11 17.46
CA LYS A 619 26.24 1.09 16.92
C LYS A 619 26.48 2.16 17.98
N ILE A 620 25.59 2.29 18.96
CA ILE A 620 25.71 3.27 20.06
C ILE A 620 26.38 2.70 21.31
N GLY A 621 26.83 1.44 21.27
CA GLY A 621 27.50 0.76 22.40
C GLY A 621 26.57 0.44 23.57
N ASN A 622 25.25 0.29 23.35
CA ASN A 622 24.32 -0.05 24.41
C ASN A 622 24.37 -1.55 24.75
N PRO A 623 24.52 -1.95 26.04
CA PRO A 623 24.66 -3.36 26.41
C PRO A 623 23.43 -4.24 26.09
N ARG A 624 22.24 -3.65 25.91
CA ARG A 624 21.02 -4.37 25.54
C ARG A 624 21.04 -4.92 24.10
N ALA A 625 22.00 -4.51 23.27
CA ALA A 625 22.16 -4.97 21.88
C ALA A 625 22.18 -6.50 21.76
N LYS A 626 23.00 -7.17 22.62
CA LYS A 626 23.13 -8.65 22.61
C LYS A 626 21.84 -9.37 22.96
N GLU A 627 21.04 -8.84 23.88
CA GLU A 627 19.76 -9.42 24.29
C GLU A 627 18.74 -9.31 23.16
N ALA A 628 18.61 -8.13 22.57
CA ALA A 628 17.71 -7.87 21.45
C ALA A 628 18.07 -8.71 20.21
N SER A 629 19.36 -8.80 19.86
CA SER A 629 19.84 -9.62 18.76
C SER A 629 19.56 -11.12 18.98
N ALA A 630 19.85 -11.65 20.17
CA ALA A 630 19.56 -13.03 20.50
C ALA A 630 18.05 -13.35 20.48
N ALA A 631 17.20 -12.38 20.85
CA ALA A 631 15.75 -12.53 20.75
C ALA A 631 15.30 -12.55 19.27
N ALA A 632 15.83 -11.66 18.43
CA ALA A 632 15.56 -11.64 17.01
C ALA A 632 15.92 -12.98 16.34
N ASP A 633 17.11 -13.54 16.64
CA ASP A 633 17.54 -14.83 16.10
C ASP A 633 16.59 -15.98 16.51
N ARG A 634 16.20 -16.03 17.80
CA ARG A 634 15.23 -17.03 18.27
C ARG A 634 13.88 -16.94 17.58
N ILE A 635 13.35 -15.70 17.39
CA ILE A 635 12.10 -15.48 16.66
C ILE A 635 12.22 -15.92 15.21
N ARG A 636 13.30 -15.57 14.51
CA ARG A 636 13.54 -16.00 13.13
C ARG A 636 13.54 -17.52 13.00
N ASP A 637 14.25 -18.22 13.88
CA ASP A 637 14.32 -19.67 13.88
C ASP A 637 12.96 -20.30 14.22
N ALA A 638 12.18 -19.69 15.11
CA ALA A 638 10.83 -20.12 15.45
C ALA A 638 9.86 -19.89 14.25
N ILE A 639 9.94 -18.76 13.55
CA ILE A 639 9.19 -18.49 12.32
C ILE A 639 9.46 -19.59 11.29
N ALA A 640 10.75 -19.85 10.99
CA ALA A 640 11.11 -20.84 9.99
C ALA A 640 10.54 -22.24 10.30
N ARG A 641 10.66 -22.70 11.55
CA ARG A 641 10.14 -24.01 11.97
C ARG A 641 8.63 -24.10 11.95
N ASN A 642 7.94 -23.11 12.55
CA ASN A 642 6.49 -23.19 12.74
C ASN A 642 5.74 -22.97 11.44
N PHE A 643 6.15 -22.02 10.59
CA PHE A 643 5.52 -21.79 9.29
C PHE A 643 5.82 -22.94 8.30
N ALA A 644 6.99 -23.58 8.35
CA ALA A 644 7.25 -24.80 7.59
C ALA A 644 6.35 -25.95 8.03
N ALA A 645 6.18 -26.16 9.34
CA ALA A 645 5.28 -27.16 9.89
C ALA A 645 3.80 -26.86 9.55
N ALA A 646 3.40 -25.59 9.55
CA ALA A 646 2.06 -25.18 9.14
C ALA A 646 1.83 -25.43 7.65
N THR A 647 2.81 -25.09 6.81
CA THR A 647 2.78 -25.34 5.35
C THR A 647 2.59 -26.82 5.04
N ALA A 648 3.35 -27.70 5.72
CA ALA A 648 3.21 -29.15 5.55
C ALA A 648 1.79 -29.68 5.91
N ARG A 649 1.09 -29.01 6.84
CA ARG A 649 -0.27 -29.36 7.27
C ARG A 649 -1.36 -28.65 6.47
N SER A 650 -0.98 -27.70 5.62
CA SER A 650 -1.91 -26.94 4.77
C SER A 650 -2.22 -27.68 3.49
N THR A 651 -3.44 -27.52 2.99
CA THR A 651 -3.90 -28.16 1.76
C THR A 651 -3.13 -27.68 0.54
N LEU A 652 -2.85 -28.56 -0.40
CA LEU A 652 -2.29 -28.19 -1.71
C LEU A 652 -3.20 -27.20 -2.43
N VAL A 653 -2.59 -26.27 -3.14
CA VAL A 653 -3.26 -25.35 -4.06
C VAL A 653 -2.79 -25.58 -5.49
N GLU A 654 -3.71 -25.46 -6.46
CA GLU A 654 -3.44 -25.64 -7.87
C GLU A 654 -2.95 -24.33 -8.50
N LEU A 655 -1.90 -24.41 -9.32
CA LEU A 655 -1.40 -23.32 -10.13
C LEU A 655 -2.05 -23.32 -11.53
N ARG A 656 -1.82 -22.27 -12.31
CA ARG A 656 -2.43 -22.11 -13.65
C ARG A 656 -1.88 -23.08 -14.71
N ASP A 657 -0.77 -23.73 -14.46
CA ASP A 657 -0.20 -24.81 -15.26
C ASP A 657 -0.61 -26.22 -14.81
N HIS A 658 -1.58 -26.30 -13.88
CA HIS A 658 -2.08 -27.52 -13.25
C HIS A 658 -1.03 -28.31 -12.45
N THR A 659 0.10 -27.68 -12.10
CA THR A 659 0.97 -28.18 -11.03
C THR A 659 0.45 -27.75 -9.67
N TRP A 660 0.93 -28.41 -8.62
CA TRP A 660 0.46 -28.21 -7.25
C TRP A 660 1.59 -27.75 -6.34
N ILE A 661 1.26 -26.92 -5.38
CA ILE A 661 2.19 -26.46 -4.36
C ILE A 661 1.56 -26.53 -2.97
N PRO A 662 2.38 -26.70 -1.90
CA PRO A 662 1.90 -26.53 -0.54
C PRO A 662 1.47 -25.07 -0.30
N TYR A 663 0.32 -24.87 0.33
CA TYR A 663 -0.14 -23.55 0.71
C TYR A 663 0.62 -23.04 1.94
N VAL A 664 1.10 -21.81 1.91
CA VAL A 664 1.78 -21.14 3.04
C VAL A 664 0.79 -20.28 3.79
N PRO A 665 0.36 -20.64 5.02
CA PRO A 665 -0.68 -19.93 5.72
C PRO A 665 -0.20 -18.59 6.31
N SER A 666 -1.15 -17.68 6.52
CA SER A 666 -0.92 -16.39 7.20
C SER A 666 -0.89 -16.49 8.72
N GLU A 667 -1.40 -17.60 9.29
CA GLU A 667 -1.43 -17.89 10.73
C GLU A 667 -0.86 -19.29 11.00
N ALA A 668 0.10 -19.40 11.94
CA ALA A 668 0.92 -20.60 12.12
C ALA A 668 0.15 -21.85 12.62
N HIS A 669 -1.03 -21.69 13.19
CA HIS A 669 -1.85 -22.78 13.73
C HIS A 669 -3.16 -22.99 12.96
N THR A 670 -3.39 -22.21 11.87
CA THR A 670 -4.58 -22.33 11.04
C THR A 670 -4.17 -22.73 9.62
N TYR A 671 -4.30 -24.00 9.29
CA TYR A 671 -3.80 -24.63 8.06
C TYR A 671 -4.73 -24.40 6.85
N ARG A 672 -5.30 -23.22 6.74
CA ARG A 672 -6.28 -22.84 5.73
C ARG A 672 -6.21 -21.36 5.41
N ARG A 673 -6.75 -20.95 4.28
CA ARG A 673 -6.92 -19.54 3.96
C ARG A 673 -7.81 -18.83 4.98
N ILE A 674 -7.43 -17.64 5.33
CA ILE A 674 -8.18 -16.78 6.24
C ILE A 674 -8.62 -15.55 5.47
N LEU A 675 -9.92 -15.42 5.34
CA LEU A 675 -10.53 -14.21 4.82
C LEU A 675 -11.22 -13.48 5.96
N SER A 676 -10.90 -12.21 6.11
CA SER A 676 -11.72 -11.31 6.90
C SER A 676 -12.96 -10.92 6.09
N GLN A 677 -13.95 -10.34 6.74
CA GLN A 677 -15.12 -9.78 6.04
C GLN A 677 -14.74 -8.61 5.09
N TRP A 678 -13.53 -8.08 5.20
CA TRP A 678 -13.08 -6.90 4.49
C TRP A 678 -12.11 -7.23 3.34
N TYR A 679 -11.18 -8.16 3.55
CA TYR A 679 -10.11 -8.46 2.60
C TYR A 679 -9.51 -9.86 2.83
N PRO A 680 -8.83 -10.44 1.85
CA PRO A 680 -8.10 -11.68 2.04
C PRO A 680 -6.83 -11.45 2.87
N ALA A 681 -6.88 -11.77 4.17
CA ALA A 681 -5.77 -11.59 5.09
C ALA A 681 -4.48 -12.32 4.63
N ASP A 682 -4.61 -13.39 3.86
CA ASP A 682 -3.47 -14.12 3.29
C ASP A 682 -2.57 -13.25 2.41
N VAL A 683 -3.18 -12.33 1.64
CA VAL A 683 -2.44 -11.46 0.71
C VAL A 683 -2.01 -10.18 1.40
N ASP A 684 -2.95 -9.53 2.10
CA ASP A 684 -2.72 -8.17 2.62
C ASP A 684 -1.80 -8.19 3.85
N THR A 685 -2.06 -9.08 4.81
CA THR A 685 -1.28 -9.18 6.06
C THR A 685 -0.67 -10.57 6.28
N GLY A 686 -0.45 -11.31 5.20
CA GLY A 686 -0.01 -12.70 5.20
C GLY A 686 1.51 -12.91 5.29
N ALA A 687 1.92 -14.11 4.91
CA ALA A 687 3.31 -14.57 5.03
C ALA A 687 4.31 -13.85 4.11
N VAL A 688 3.84 -13.07 3.13
CA VAL A 688 4.74 -12.25 2.27
C VAL A 688 5.56 -11.25 3.08
N HIS A 689 5.05 -10.79 4.24
CA HIS A 689 5.78 -9.91 5.13
C HIS A 689 6.99 -10.58 5.80
N LEU A 690 6.96 -11.90 5.97
CA LEU A 690 8.13 -12.68 6.43
C LEU A 690 9.28 -12.62 5.41
N LEU A 691 8.96 -12.62 4.11
CA LEU A 691 9.95 -12.44 3.04
C LEU A 691 10.46 -11.00 2.99
N ARG A 692 9.54 -10.04 2.96
CA ARG A 692 9.86 -8.61 2.89
C ARG A 692 10.82 -8.19 4.01
N LEU A 693 10.54 -8.61 5.23
CA LEU A 693 11.34 -8.26 6.42
C LEU A 693 12.48 -9.24 6.70
N LYS A 694 12.75 -10.17 5.76
CA LYS A 694 13.86 -11.12 5.81
C LYS A 694 13.82 -12.11 7.00
N ALA A 695 12.63 -12.34 7.55
CA ALA A 695 12.40 -13.38 8.54
C ALA A 695 12.43 -14.79 7.93
N LEU A 696 12.12 -14.91 6.63
CA LEU A 696 12.31 -16.10 5.80
C LEU A 696 13.20 -15.77 4.59
N ALA A 697 13.90 -16.79 4.10
CA ALA A 697 14.72 -16.68 2.90
C ALA A 697 13.84 -16.38 1.67
N PRO A 698 14.16 -15.37 0.84
CA PRO A 698 13.34 -14.98 -0.30
C PRO A 698 13.41 -15.97 -1.47
N ASP A 699 14.40 -16.87 -1.50
CA ASP A 699 14.70 -17.87 -2.54
C ASP A 699 14.47 -19.32 -2.09
N GLY A 700 13.77 -19.53 -0.97
CA GLY A 700 13.45 -20.87 -0.46
C GLY A 700 12.12 -21.40 -1.00
N ASP A 701 11.87 -22.71 -0.79
CA ASP A 701 10.67 -23.42 -1.27
C ASP A 701 9.36 -22.78 -0.79
N MET A 702 9.31 -22.28 0.45
CA MET A 702 8.14 -21.56 0.95
C MET A 702 7.92 -20.22 0.23
N ALA A 703 8.99 -19.51 -0.10
CA ALA A 703 8.89 -18.26 -0.85
C ALA A 703 8.38 -18.52 -2.27
N ASP A 704 8.86 -19.59 -2.92
CA ASP A 704 8.36 -20.00 -4.24
C ASP A 704 6.88 -20.37 -4.19
N SER A 705 6.47 -21.17 -3.24
CA SER A 705 5.07 -21.53 -3.06
C SER A 705 4.20 -20.30 -2.82
N LEU A 706 4.57 -19.44 -1.89
CA LEU A 706 3.82 -18.23 -1.52
C LEU A 706 3.66 -17.27 -2.70
N LEU A 707 4.76 -16.92 -3.38
CA LEU A 707 4.73 -15.95 -4.46
C LEU A 707 3.95 -16.47 -5.68
N ASN A 708 4.09 -17.76 -6.01
CA ASN A 708 3.34 -18.37 -7.11
C ASN A 708 1.84 -18.48 -6.82
N ASP A 709 1.48 -18.82 -5.58
CA ASP A 709 0.07 -18.84 -5.15
C ASP A 709 -0.56 -17.46 -5.23
N HIS A 710 0.12 -16.43 -4.71
CA HIS A 710 -0.39 -15.05 -4.77
C HIS A 710 -0.61 -14.60 -6.21
N GLU A 711 0.34 -14.83 -7.09
CA GLU A 711 0.26 -14.41 -8.49
C GLU A 711 -0.86 -15.14 -9.24
N ASP A 712 -0.93 -16.46 -9.11
CA ASP A 712 -1.86 -17.28 -9.90
C ASP A 712 -3.29 -17.25 -9.35
N ASN A 713 -3.48 -17.11 -8.03
CA ASN A 713 -4.75 -17.37 -7.36
C ASN A 713 -5.35 -16.15 -6.64
N LEU A 714 -4.53 -15.23 -6.07
CA LEU A 714 -5.00 -14.26 -5.11
C LEU A 714 -4.97 -12.81 -5.60
N PHE A 715 -4.00 -12.44 -6.45
CA PHE A 715 -3.93 -11.07 -6.92
C PHE A 715 -5.06 -10.73 -7.88
N LEU A 716 -5.61 -9.53 -7.71
CA LEU A 716 -6.72 -9.04 -8.51
C LEU A 716 -6.38 -9.09 -10.00
N LYS A 717 -7.26 -9.71 -10.78
CA LYS A 717 -7.13 -9.87 -12.25
C LYS A 717 -5.79 -10.51 -12.71
N GLY A 718 -5.02 -11.12 -11.79
CA GLY A 718 -3.68 -11.64 -12.08
C GLY A 718 -2.67 -10.53 -12.50
N TRP A 719 -2.86 -9.29 -12.06
CA TRP A 719 -2.01 -8.17 -12.43
C TRP A 719 -1.04 -7.74 -11.31
N GLY A 720 -0.86 -8.57 -10.29
CA GLY A 720 0.15 -8.37 -9.24
C GLY A 720 -0.17 -7.26 -8.25
N ILE A 721 -1.44 -7.13 -7.90
CA ILE A 721 -1.91 -6.21 -6.88
C ILE A 721 -2.86 -6.91 -5.92
N ALA A 722 -2.67 -6.69 -4.62
CA ALA A 722 -3.58 -7.07 -3.57
C ALA A 722 -4.80 -6.13 -3.52
N ASN A 723 -5.83 -6.55 -2.80
CA ASN A 723 -7.01 -5.69 -2.60
C ASN A 723 -6.68 -4.42 -1.80
N GLU A 724 -5.84 -4.56 -0.78
CA GLU A 724 -5.33 -3.44 0.02
C GLU A 724 -3.88 -3.11 -0.38
N PRO A 725 -3.66 -2.11 -1.26
CA PRO A 725 -2.36 -1.86 -1.86
C PRO A 725 -1.23 -1.57 -0.87
N VAL A 726 -1.52 -0.95 0.27
CA VAL A 726 -0.52 -0.62 1.30
C VAL A 726 0.26 -1.85 1.76
N TYR A 727 -0.37 -3.01 1.78
CA TYR A 727 0.27 -4.26 2.20
C TYR A 727 0.77 -5.12 1.02
N ASN A 728 0.71 -4.60 -0.20
CA ASN A 728 1.12 -5.30 -1.42
C ASN A 728 2.65 -5.38 -1.56
N GLN A 729 3.29 -6.16 -0.71
CA GLN A 729 4.74 -6.16 -0.51
C GLN A 729 5.51 -7.24 -1.28
N GLN A 730 4.89 -8.01 -2.17
CA GLN A 730 5.58 -9.03 -2.96
C GLN A 730 6.68 -8.45 -3.85
N ALA A 731 6.55 -7.20 -4.30
CA ALA A 731 7.57 -6.53 -5.11
C ALA A 731 8.92 -6.44 -4.40
N THR A 732 8.93 -6.27 -3.06
CA THR A 732 10.16 -6.31 -2.26
C THR A 732 10.75 -7.72 -2.26
N ALA A 733 9.94 -8.79 -2.22
CA ALA A 733 10.44 -10.16 -2.34
C ALA A 733 11.09 -10.38 -3.72
N TYR A 734 10.52 -9.87 -4.80
CA TYR A 734 11.15 -9.92 -6.12
C TYR A 734 12.46 -9.12 -6.22
N LEU A 735 12.55 -7.97 -5.56
CA LEU A 735 13.83 -7.23 -5.42
C LEU A 735 14.88 -8.07 -4.72
N LEU A 736 14.52 -8.75 -3.62
CA LEU A 736 15.44 -9.62 -2.87
C LEU A 736 15.91 -10.80 -3.71
N ARG A 737 15.11 -11.26 -4.67
CA ARG A 737 15.40 -12.34 -5.63
C ARG A 737 16.16 -11.87 -6.87
N ASP A 738 16.42 -10.59 -7.00
CA ASP A 738 17.00 -9.94 -8.19
C ASP A 738 16.18 -10.19 -9.48
N ASP A 739 14.85 -10.14 -9.38
CA ASP A 739 13.90 -10.30 -10.48
C ASP A 739 13.32 -8.94 -10.94
N PRO A 740 14.04 -8.19 -11.78
CA PRO A 740 13.61 -6.84 -12.16
C PRO A 740 12.33 -6.80 -13.00
N LYS A 741 12.00 -7.86 -13.78
CA LYS A 741 10.78 -7.87 -14.57
C LYS A 741 9.53 -7.95 -13.70
N ALA A 742 9.53 -8.83 -12.71
CA ALA A 742 8.43 -8.93 -11.75
C ALA A 742 8.29 -7.65 -10.90
N VAL A 743 9.43 -7.04 -10.49
CA VAL A 743 9.44 -5.74 -9.78
C VAL A 743 8.81 -4.64 -10.61
N ILE A 744 9.25 -4.45 -11.86
CA ILE A 744 8.77 -3.37 -12.75
C ILE A 744 7.28 -3.56 -13.05
N ARG A 745 6.84 -4.79 -13.27
CA ARG A 745 5.43 -5.11 -13.44
C ARG A 745 4.63 -4.71 -12.19
N ALA A 746 5.06 -5.11 -11.01
CA ALA A 746 4.41 -4.75 -9.75
C ALA A 746 4.40 -3.24 -9.52
N PHE A 747 5.50 -2.54 -9.80
CA PHE A 747 5.63 -1.09 -9.69
C PHE A 747 4.58 -0.34 -10.52
N TYR A 748 4.44 -0.65 -11.80
CA TYR A 748 3.47 0.01 -12.66
C TYR A 748 2.03 -0.40 -12.40
N SER A 749 1.80 -1.66 -12.06
CA SER A 749 0.47 -2.13 -11.66
C SER A 749 0.01 -1.43 -10.37
N TYR A 750 0.90 -1.30 -9.39
CA TYR A 750 0.65 -0.57 -8.16
C TYR A 750 0.32 0.90 -8.44
N MET A 751 1.15 1.58 -9.23
CA MET A 751 0.93 2.98 -9.61
C MET A 751 -0.43 3.21 -10.28
N ALA A 752 -0.85 2.31 -11.17
CA ALA A 752 -2.10 2.45 -11.90
C ALA A 752 -3.34 2.02 -11.09
N SER A 753 -3.19 1.09 -10.15
CA SER A 753 -4.32 0.54 -9.38
C SER A 753 -4.57 1.24 -8.06
N ALA A 754 -3.51 1.71 -7.39
CA ALA A 754 -3.59 2.29 -6.05
C ALA A 754 -3.77 3.80 -6.04
N PHE A 755 -3.55 4.47 -7.17
CA PHE A 755 -3.66 5.93 -7.30
C PHE A 755 -4.61 6.33 -8.42
N SER A 756 -5.30 7.45 -8.26
CA SER A 756 -6.02 8.07 -9.37
C SER A 756 -5.03 8.59 -10.43
N HIS A 757 -5.41 8.47 -11.71
CA HIS A 757 -4.44 8.63 -12.81
C HIS A 757 -4.02 10.09 -13.07
N SER A 758 -4.76 11.06 -12.54
CA SER A 758 -4.54 12.48 -12.84
C SER A 758 -4.18 13.33 -11.63
N VAL A 759 -4.63 12.93 -10.43
CA VAL A 759 -4.40 13.69 -9.19
C VAL A 759 -3.73 12.87 -8.10
N PHE A 760 -3.39 11.62 -8.40
CA PHE A 760 -2.59 10.70 -7.60
C PHE A 760 -3.10 10.44 -6.17
N GLU A 761 -4.37 10.71 -5.88
CA GLU A 761 -4.94 10.33 -4.60
C GLU A 761 -4.96 8.81 -4.46
N SER A 762 -4.53 8.30 -3.32
CA SER A 762 -4.42 6.87 -3.05
C SER A 762 -5.74 6.27 -2.54
N VAL A 763 -5.86 4.95 -2.63
CA VAL A 763 -6.99 4.19 -2.08
C VAL A 763 -6.56 3.27 -0.96
N GLU A 764 -7.49 2.93 -0.09
CA GLU A 764 -7.32 1.88 0.91
C GLU A 764 -7.56 0.50 0.29
N HIS A 765 -8.74 0.27 -0.27
CA HIS A 765 -9.13 -1.00 -0.89
C HIS A 765 -9.55 -0.82 -2.33
N ARG A 766 -9.17 -1.76 -3.19
CA ARG A 766 -9.48 -1.70 -4.62
C ARG A 766 -10.84 -2.33 -4.96
N TRP A 767 -11.17 -3.50 -4.43
CA TRP A 767 -12.33 -4.29 -4.88
C TRP A 767 -13.29 -4.73 -3.78
N THR A 768 -12.90 -4.68 -2.53
CA THR A 768 -13.76 -5.00 -1.40
C THR A 768 -14.21 -3.74 -0.68
N TRP A 769 -14.61 -3.83 0.55
CA TRP A 769 -14.94 -2.68 1.37
C TRP A 769 -13.82 -1.64 1.32
N GLY A 770 -14.09 -0.47 0.83
CA GLY A 770 -13.06 0.52 0.64
C GLY A 770 -13.52 1.95 0.75
N GLN A 771 -12.57 2.79 1.12
CA GLN A 771 -12.73 4.23 1.20
C GLN A 771 -11.60 4.91 0.44
N TYR A 772 -11.94 5.98 -0.28
CA TYR A 772 -11.04 6.66 -1.20
C TYR A 772 -10.46 7.94 -0.61
N TYR A 773 -10.07 7.88 0.64
CA TYR A 773 -9.67 9.09 1.36
C TYR A 773 -8.17 9.17 1.57
N GLY A 774 -7.42 8.52 0.71
CA GLY A 774 -5.99 8.63 0.63
C GLY A 774 -5.24 8.36 1.93
N PRO A 775 -5.15 7.09 2.40
CA PRO A 775 -4.24 6.81 3.49
C PRO A 775 -2.79 6.96 3.00
N PRO A 776 -1.99 7.90 3.56
CA PRO A 776 -0.59 8.09 3.13
C PRO A 776 0.29 6.86 3.30
N SER A 777 -0.16 5.86 4.05
CA SER A 777 0.52 4.57 4.14
C SER A 777 0.61 3.84 2.78
N THR A 778 -0.41 3.96 1.92
CA THR A 778 -0.35 3.46 0.53
C THR A 778 0.74 4.18 -0.27
N ASP A 779 0.86 5.50 -0.12
CA ASP A 779 1.93 6.30 -0.73
C ASP A 779 3.30 5.83 -0.27
N GLY A 780 3.47 5.56 1.03
CA GLY A 780 4.73 5.11 1.63
C GLY A 780 5.23 3.80 1.05
N ALA A 781 4.36 2.80 0.93
CA ALA A 781 4.72 1.51 0.36
C ALA A 781 5.17 1.62 -1.10
N TRP A 782 4.54 2.50 -1.90
CA TRP A 782 4.99 2.77 -3.27
C TRP A 782 6.35 3.50 -3.29
N VAL A 783 6.57 4.48 -2.41
CA VAL A 783 7.85 5.22 -2.33
C VAL A 783 8.99 4.31 -1.89
N GLU A 784 8.78 3.41 -0.93
CA GLU A 784 9.79 2.42 -0.55
C GLU A 784 10.18 1.55 -1.75
N LEU A 785 9.20 1.06 -2.51
CA LEU A 785 9.45 0.27 -3.70
C LEU A 785 10.25 1.07 -4.74
N TYR A 786 9.79 2.28 -5.07
CA TYR A 786 10.45 3.16 -6.03
C TYR A 786 11.89 3.47 -5.64
N ARG A 787 12.10 3.86 -4.38
CA ARG A 787 13.44 4.13 -3.84
C ARG A 787 14.33 2.89 -3.92
N ASN A 788 13.82 1.73 -3.53
CA ASN A 788 14.59 0.49 -3.49
C ASN A 788 14.90 -0.09 -4.88
N MET A 789 14.13 0.24 -5.91
CA MET A 789 14.48 -0.03 -7.31
C MET A 789 15.74 0.71 -7.75
N LEU A 790 15.97 1.92 -7.21
CA LEU A 790 17.04 2.83 -7.61
C LEU A 790 18.19 2.89 -6.60
N VAL A 791 17.91 2.83 -5.31
CA VAL A 791 18.89 2.88 -4.23
C VAL A 791 18.47 1.90 -3.15
N ARG A 792 19.28 0.90 -2.81
CA ARG A 792 18.92 -0.08 -1.78
C ARG A 792 20.13 -0.57 -0.97
N GLU A 793 20.02 -0.49 0.34
CA GLU A 793 20.93 -1.18 1.26
C GLU A 793 20.53 -2.67 1.36
N VAL A 794 21.45 -3.56 1.04
CA VAL A 794 21.24 -5.00 1.24
C VAL A 794 21.40 -5.34 2.73
N ASP A 795 22.45 -4.78 3.30
CA ASP A 795 22.90 -4.96 4.68
C ASP A 795 23.78 -3.75 5.11
N ASP A 796 24.55 -3.89 6.20
CA ASP A 796 25.50 -2.86 6.68
C ASP A 796 26.77 -2.72 5.82
N HIS A 797 26.90 -3.49 4.75
CA HIS A 797 28.12 -3.58 3.96
C HIS A 797 27.91 -3.32 2.48
N THR A 798 26.68 -3.49 1.99
CA THR A 798 26.40 -3.52 0.55
C THR A 798 25.32 -2.51 0.15
N LEU A 799 25.65 -1.68 -0.84
CA LEU A 799 24.74 -0.70 -1.45
C LEU A 799 24.51 -1.05 -2.93
N LEU A 800 23.26 -1.11 -3.35
CA LEU A 800 22.85 -1.34 -4.74
C LEU A 800 22.29 -0.07 -5.37
N LEU A 801 22.69 0.21 -6.61
CA LEU A 801 22.15 1.31 -7.42
C LEU A 801 21.54 0.78 -8.73
N GLY A 802 20.31 1.23 -9.03
CA GLY A 802 19.65 0.93 -10.29
C GLY A 802 19.19 -0.52 -10.45
N GLN A 803 18.98 -1.27 -9.36
CA GLN A 803 18.71 -2.72 -9.37
C GLN A 803 17.56 -3.11 -10.31
N ALA A 804 16.46 -2.39 -10.26
CA ALA A 804 15.28 -2.67 -11.09
C ALA A 804 14.84 -1.43 -11.91
N THR A 805 15.80 -0.71 -12.45
CA THR A 805 15.55 0.40 -13.38
C THR A 805 14.82 -0.10 -14.61
N PRO A 806 13.63 0.42 -14.97
CA PRO A 806 12.98 0.10 -16.22
C PRO A 806 13.88 0.37 -17.42
N ARG A 807 14.01 -0.55 -18.36
CA ARG A 807 14.91 -0.40 -19.52
C ARG A 807 14.57 0.84 -20.36
N LYS A 808 13.29 1.22 -20.45
CA LYS A 808 12.85 2.44 -21.15
C LYS A 808 13.43 3.72 -20.55
N TRP A 809 13.76 3.75 -19.25
CA TRP A 809 14.37 4.93 -18.63
C TRP A 809 15.84 5.12 -19.02
N LEU A 810 16.44 4.09 -19.63
CA LEU A 810 17.79 4.15 -20.19
C LEU A 810 17.77 4.07 -21.75
N ALA A 811 16.65 4.46 -22.39
CA ALA A 811 16.61 4.69 -23.82
C ALA A 811 17.62 5.78 -24.23
N ASP A 812 18.01 5.80 -25.50
CA ASP A 812 19.04 6.73 -25.98
C ASP A 812 18.73 8.19 -25.66
N GLY A 813 19.70 8.90 -25.08
CA GLY A 813 19.57 10.29 -24.64
C GLY A 813 18.84 10.50 -23.31
N GLN A 814 18.28 9.45 -22.69
CA GLN A 814 17.60 9.58 -21.40
C GLN A 814 18.60 9.65 -20.23
N LYS A 815 18.11 10.26 -19.14
CA LYS A 815 18.89 10.48 -17.92
C LYS A 815 18.07 10.11 -16.69
N ILE A 816 18.73 9.50 -15.71
CA ILE A 816 18.22 9.30 -14.35
C ILE A 816 19.12 10.11 -13.44
N GLU A 817 18.55 10.88 -12.54
CA GLU A 817 19.29 11.68 -11.57
C GLU A 817 18.73 11.50 -10.17
N ILE A 818 19.58 11.08 -9.26
CA ILE A 818 19.30 10.96 -7.83
C ILE A 818 20.25 11.90 -7.10
N ARG A 819 19.71 12.78 -6.25
CA ARG A 819 20.51 13.69 -5.43
C ARG A 819 20.14 13.58 -3.97
N ASP A 820 21.15 13.57 -3.13
CA ASP A 820 21.07 13.63 -1.67
C ASP A 820 20.23 12.52 -1.04
N ALA A 821 20.18 11.33 -1.67
CA ALA A 821 19.45 10.19 -1.12
C ALA A 821 20.12 9.74 0.19
N PRO A 822 19.40 9.68 1.33
CA PRO A 822 19.94 9.15 2.57
C PRO A 822 20.15 7.65 2.44
N THR A 823 21.26 7.17 3.00
CA THR A 823 21.59 5.75 3.09
C THR A 823 22.25 5.46 4.44
N TYR A 824 22.38 4.18 4.81
CA TYR A 824 23.14 3.78 6.01
C TYR A 824 24.62 4.17 5.97
N PHE A 825 25.11 4.60 4.79
CA PHE A 825 26.48 4.95 4.50
C PHE A 825 26.70 6.46 4.33
N GLY A 826 25.67 7.27 4.58
CA GLY A 826 25.65 8.71 4.33
C GLY A 826 24.82 9.07 3.10
N LYS A 827 24.95 10.32 2.64
CA LYS A 827 24.22 10.79 1.46
C LYS A 827 24.85 10.25 0.18
N LEU A 828 23.99 9.91 -0.77
CA LEU A 828 24.32 9.41 -2.07
C LEU A 828 23.72 10.32 -3.14
N SER A 829 24.54 10.67 -4.15
CA SER A 829 24.03 11.26 -5.39
C SER A 829 24.59 10.49 -6.59
N TYR A 830 23.77 10.27 -7.61
CA TYR A 830 24.26 9.68 -8.84
C TYR A 830 23.44 10.14 -10.06
N ARG A 831 24.07 10.02 -11.25
CA ARG A 831 23.43 10.24 -12.54
C ARG A 831 23.78 9.10 -13.49
N PHE A 832 22.77 8.55 -14.16
CA PHE A 832 22.94 7.67 -15.30
C PHE A 832 22.57 8.42 -16.58
N GLU A 833 23.44 8.39 -17.60
CA GLU A 833 23.23 9.00 -18.90
C GLU A 833 23.37 7.96 -19.99
N SER A 834 22.31 7.73 -20.74
CA SER A 834 22.29 6.73 -21.79
C SER A 834 22.69 7.30 -23.15
N GLN A 835 23.63 6.63 -23.78
CA GLN A 835 24.03 6.79 -25.19
C GLN A 835 23.84 5.43 -25.88
N ALA A 836 22.64 4.83 -25.74
CA ALA A 836 22.38 3.46 -26.13
C ALA A 836 22.61 3.19 -27.63
N ARG A 837 22.35 4.18 -28.50
CA ARG A 837 22.66 4.06 -29.94
C ARG A 837 24.15 3.85 -30.21
N SER A 838 25.02 4.44 -29.41
CA SER A 838 26.47 4.20 -29.49
C SER A 838 26.93 3.03 -28.61
N GLY A 839 25.99 2.29 -28.00
CA GLY A 839 26.27 1.14 -27.14
C GLY A 839 26.95 1.51 -25.83
N ARG A 840 26.61 2.67 -25.23
CA ARG A 840 27.24 3.16 -24.00
C ARG A 840 26.24 3.67 -22.99
N ILE A 841 26.53 3.43 -21.70
CA ILE A 841 25.85 4.08 -20.59
C ILE A 841 26.91 4.57 -19.61
N LEU A 842 26.79 5.85 -19.22
CA LEU A 842 27.66 6.51 -18.27
C LEU A 842 26.97 6.64 -16.93
N ALA A 843 27.63 6.28 -15.84
CA ALA A 843 27.21 6.56 -14.48
C ALA A 843 28.24 7.44 -13.78
N THR A 844 27.78 8.55 -13.19
CA THR A 844 28.55 9.41 -12.29
C THR A 844 27.97 9.28 -10.91
N ILE A 845 28.76 8.90 -9.90
CA ILE A 845 28.30 8.57 -8.54
C ILE A 845 29.11 9.40 -7.56
N SER A 846 28.46 9.98 -6.55
CA SER A 846 29.09 10.66 -5.43
C SER A 846 28.64 10.04 -4.13
N LEU A 847 29.58 9.52 -3.36
CA LEU A 847 29.38 9.01 -2.01
C LEU A 847 29.89 10.05 -1.02
N ASP A 848 28.98 10.63 -0.25
CA ASP A 848 29.28 11.61 0.80
C ASP A 848 29.02 10.97 2.17
N GLY A 849 29.97 10.19 2.64
CA GLY A 849 29.81 9.50 3.91
C GLY A 849 31.17 9.16 4.58
N GLN A 850 31.19 9.25 5.90
CA GLN A 850 32.36 8.87 6.71
C GLN A 850 32.58 7.35 6.76
N SER A 851 31.56 6.57 6.42
CA SER A 851 31.56 5.11 6.48
C SER A 851 31.03 4.51 5.20
N PRO A 852 31.80 4.50 4.09
CA PRO A 852 31.33 3.93 2.83
C PRO A 852 31.03 2.43 2.94
N PRO A 853 30.22 1.86 2.06
CA PRO A 853 29.92 0.42 2.06
C PRO A 853 31.18 -0.39 1.73
N SER A 854 31.22 -1.65 2.13
CA SER A 854 32.29 -2.58 1.70
C SER A 854 32.13 -3.01 0.23
N SER A 855 30.91 -2.89 -0.30
CA SER A 855 30.58 -3.23 -1.69
C SER A 855 29.54 -2.27 -2.26
N LEU A 856 29.86 -1.68 -3.39
CA LEU A 856 28.95 -0.88 -4.21
C LEU A 856 28.68 -1.64 -5.50
N LEU A 857 27.40 -1.96 -5.76
CA LEU A 857 26.97 -2.58 -7.01
C LEU A 857 26.12 -1.58 -7.80
N VAL A 858 26.44 -1.40 -9.06
CA VAL A 858 25.75 -0.49 -9.98
C VAL A 858 25.24 -1.27 -11.18
N ARG A 859 23.94 -1.21 -11.40
CA ARG A 859 23.31 -1.90 -12.52
C ARG A 859 22.95 -0.92 -13.63
N LEU A 860 23.55 -1.12 -14.79
CA LEU A 860 23.35 -0.28 -15.97
C LEU A 860 22.65 -1.13 -17.06
N ARG A 861 21.31 -1.08 -17.08
CA ARG A 861 20.48 -1.96 -17.90
C ARG A 861 20.31 -1.39 -19.30
N HIS A 862 20.94 -2.02 -20.32
CA HIS A 862 20.80 -1.60 -21.71
C HIS A 862 19.33 -1.70 -22.16
N PRO A 863 18.75 -0.69 -22.86
CA PRO A 863 17.33 -0.72 -23.24
C PRO A 863 16.93 -1.93 -24.10
N ASP A 864 17.84 -2.45 -24.94
CA ASP A 864 17.60 -3.63 -25.75
C ASP A 864 18.07 -4.93 -25.10
N GLY A 865 18.45 -4.92 -23.80
CA GLY A 865 18.93 -6.12 -23.09
C GLY A 865 20.28 -6.66 -23.60
N LYS A 866 21.12 -5.82 -24.19
CA LYS A 866 22.46 -6.23 -24.64
C LYS A 866 23.36 -6.45 -23.43
N PRO A 867 24.22 -7.51 -23.43
CA PRO A 867 25.16 -7.76 -22.35
C PRO A 867 26.31 -6.77 -22.36
N ILE A 868 26.88 -6.46 -21.18
CA ILE A 868 28.08 -5.63 -21.05
C ILE A 868 29.26 -6.32 -21.75
N ARG A 869 30.01 -5.56 -22.57
CA ARG A 869 31.26 -6.02 -23.23
C ARG A 869 32.50 -5.56 -22.50
N SER A 870 32.51 -4.32 -22.02
CA SER A 870 33.63 -3.76 -21.27
C SER A 870 33.15 -2.68 -20.31
N VAL A 871 33.93 -2.46 -19.26
CA VAL A 871 33.71 -1.44 -18.25
C VAL A 871 34.98 -0.67 -18.01
N THR A 872 34.86 0.64 -17.81
CA THR A 872 35.93 1.46 -17.22
C THR A 872 35.38 2.14 -15.95
N VAL A 873 36.22 2.23 -14.93
CA VAL A 873 35.96 3.00 -13.70
C VAL A 873 37.07 4.07 -13.60
N ASP A 874 36.69 5.34 -13.57
CA ASP A 874 37.59 6.50 -13.57
C ASP A 874 38.65 6.43 -14.69
N GLY A 875 38.21 5.98 -15.87
CA GLY A 875 39.02 5.84 -17.07
C GLY A 875 39.95 4.60 -17.10
N GLN A 876 39.96 3.78 -16.02
CA GLN A 876 40.74 2.54 -15.96
C GLN A 876 39.89 1.35 -16.35
N ASN A 877 40.48 0.37 -17.06
CA ASN A 877 39.79 -0.86 -17.39
C ASN A 877 39.37 -1.62 -16.11
N TRP A 878 38.14 -2.07 -16.09
CA TRP A 878 37.55 -2.74 -14.93
C TRP A 878 37.06 -4.14 -15.27
N THR A 879 37.32 -5.11 -14.43
CA THR A 879 37.02 -6.52 -14.67
C THR A 879 36.00 -7.12 -13.71
N ASP A 880 35.69 -6.43 -12.60
CA ASP A 880 34.71 -6.92 -11.63
C ASP A 880 33.30 -6.48 -12.06
N PHE A 881 32.74 -7.21 -13.03
CA PHE A 881 31.37 -6.99 -13.52
C PHE A 881 30.72 -8.31 -13.99
N ASP A 882 29.41 -8.38 -13.83
CA ASP A 882 28.60 -9.44 -14.43
C ASP A 882 28.06 -8.97 -15.77
N ARG A 883 28.45 -9.67 -16.82
CA ARG A 883 28.14 -9.35 -18.20
C ARG A 883 26.64 -9.39 -18.50
N ASP A 884 25.99 -10.47 -18.07
CA ASP A 884 24.62 -10.81 -18.48
C ASP A 884 23.58 -10.18 -17.52
N LYS A 885 23.93 -10.06 -16.23
CA LYS A 885 23.11 -9.38 -15.24
C LYS A 885 23.32 -7.86 -15.22
N GLU A 886 24.29 -7.36 -16.00
CA GLU A 886 24.57 -5.93 -16.17
C GLU A 886 24.99 -5.23 -14.86
N TRP A 887 25.62 -5.96 -13.92
CA TRP A 887 26.16 -5.42 -12.67
C TRP A 887 27.63 -5.06 -12.79
N VAL A 888 28.00 -3.89 -12.28
CA VAL A 888 29.39 -3.48 -12.03
C VAL A 888 29.59 -3.39 -10.53
N ARG A 889 30.61 -4.08 -10.00
CA ARG A 889 30.95 -4.08 -8.59
C ARG A 889 32.19 -3.26 -8.31
N ILE A 890 32.14 -2.39 -7.31
CA ILE A 890 33.28 -1.69 -6.73
C ILE A 890 33.46 -2.21 -5.30
N ALA A 891 34.53 -2.95 -5.07
CA ALA A 891 34.87 -3.47 -3.74
C ALA A 891 35.57 -2.37 -2.93
N ASN A 892 35.19 -2.24 -1.65
CA ASN A 892 35.74 -1.26 -0.71
C ASN A 892 35.79 0.18 -1.28
N PRO A 893 34.68 0.72 -1.76
CA PRO A 893 34.68 2.09 -2.27
C PRO A 893 35.08 3.06 -1.15
N HIS A 894 35.77 4.14 -1.52
CA HIS A 894 36.03 5.28 -0.62
C HIS A 894 34.97 6.37 -0.83
N ALA A 895 34.85 7.30 0.08
CA ALA A 895 34.07 8.51 -0.12
C ALA A 895 34.69 9.32 -1.28
N GLY A 896 33.82 9.88 -2.14
CA GLY A 896 34.25 10.62 -3.32
C GLY A 896 33.42 10.34 -4.56
N GLN A 897 33.98 10.67 -5.73
CA GLN A 897 33.28 10.49 -7.00
C GLN A 897 33.82 9.30 -7.78
N TYR A 898 32.92 8.65 -8.50
CA TYR A 898 33.21 7.55 -9.43
C TYR A 898 32.57 7.84 -10.78
N THR A 899 33.27 7.53 -11.84
CA THR A 899 32.76 7.57 -13.21
C THR A 899 32.85 6.19 -13.81
N ILE A 900 31.71 5.55 -14.04
CA ILE A 900 31.61 4.21 -14.63
C ILE A 900 31.08 4.36 -16.05
N LEU A 901 31.83 3.85 -17.04
CA LEU A 901 31.40 3.75 -18.41
C LEU A 901 31.28 2.29 -18.82
N THR A 902 30.07 1.87 -19.18
CA THR A 902 29.82 0.55 -19.74
C THR A 902 29.69 0.61 -21.26
N SER A 903 30.20 -0.41 -21.95
CA SER A 903 30.00 -0.61 -23.39
C SER A 903 29.30 -1.94 -23.66
N TYR A 904 28.40 -1.96 -24.65
CA TYR A 904 27.49 -3.06 -24.94
C TYR A 904 27.65 -3.61 -26.35
#